data_26f9734f198b7ff2e6c1a900aac7b279
#
_entry.id   26f9734f198b7ff2e6c1a900aac7b279
#
_cell.length_a   1.000
_cell.length_b   1.000
_cell.length_c   1.000
_cell.angle_alpha   90.00
_cell.angle_beta   90.00
_cell.angle_gamma   90.00
#
_symmetry.space_group_name_H-M   'P 1'
#
loop_
_entity.id
_entity.type
_entity.pdbx_description
1 polymer ?
#
loop_
_entity_poly.entity_id
_entity_poly.type
_entity_poly.pdbx_seq_one_letter_code
_entity_poly.pdbx_strand_id
1 'polypeptide(L)'
;MKSFLITGVALLAVSGVAWAQGSVSGSVLDARTGSALPGATILLDGTAVAAAPDGSFTLPAVAAGVHELRITFVGYEPLVQRLEGQSGPRQLRLSLQPGSVLTGEALVTASRANERTATAYTNLSKEDLQKRNFGQDIPYLLDQTPSVVVNSDAGNGVGYTNLRVRGTGIEGINVTVNGVPLNDAESHGAFFVNLPDLASSTSSLQVQRGVGTSQNGSAAFGASLNLSTLESRQQAYAESQNTYGSFNTWKNNVQFGTGLINGRFTVDGRLSRISSDGYMVRGASDLKSYYLAAGYQQKNTLLKFITFSGREKTYQAWNGVPEPALTRNAAGLQQYVDNYELSPEDAERALREGRRYAYYTYDNQTDNYQQNHYQLHLTQGLGRNWNVAAAAHLTRGFGYYESLRLDRKLADYNLPDVVLGTAPNTTTIKRTDLVDRKWLDNYFFGGIFALNYQPAEGKVQATLGGGWNRFLNDHYGEVIWARYASTGNIRHRSYFNDATKTDYNAYARAIWQALEKLSVYADVQVRRINYELDGIEDKQVPVAAKADYTFFNPKAGLTWQLAPTQTLYASYAVAHREPVRSDFTDRPLNDAGPKAEQLHDLEGGYRLNRTVNNQVLRAEINGFYMRYRNQLVNTGQLNDVGTALRTNAPRSYRAGVEVSGSYAPLAWLSISSNLTLSRNRILDYRAVTYDKDYNPLTAAEGRTTTISYSPSVVSAHTVEVMPVKGLRAALLYKTVGRQYLDNTESANKAIAAYQVLDLRLRYTVQPSFMRELELGLLVNNLLNREYVANGYTYGYPDASGQPLTFNYYYPQATRNFLASVGVKF
;
A
#
# COMPACT_ATOMS: atom_id res chain seq x y z
N MET A 1 43.47 72.23 -20.89
CA MET A 1 44.80 72.03 -21.42
C MET A 1 45.18 70.58 -21.44
N LYS A 2 45.47 70.11 -22.66
CA LYS A 2 46.31 68.94 -23.04
C LYS A 2 45.94 67.58 -22.49
N SER A 3 45.90 66.55 -23.22
CA SER A 3 46.17 66.16 -24.66
C SER A 3 46.16 64.63 -24.63
N PHE A 4 45.44 64.03 -25.52
CA PHE A 4 45.62 62.79 -26.29
C PHE A 4 46.80 61.87 -25.95
N LEU A 5 46.43 60.52 -25.85
CA LEU A 5 47.15 59.55 -26.67
C LEU A 5 46.23 58.31 -26.90
N ILE A 6 45.92 58.05 -28.15
CA ILE A 6 45.28 56.92 -28.75
C ILE A 6 46.31 55.78 -28.87
N THR A 7 46.02 54.59 -28.40
CA THR A 7 46.77 53.41 -28.82
C THR A 7 45.71 52.35 -29.25
N GLY A 8 45.68 52.16 -30.58
CA GLY A 8 44.79 51.15 -31.21
C GLY A 8 45.29 49.73 -30.91
N VAL A 9 44.36 48.85 -30.47
CA VAL A 9 44.54 47.41 -30.47
C VAL A 9 43.72 46.86 -31.60
N ALA A 10 44.41 46.33 -32.63
CA ALA A 10 43.79 45.60 -33.74
C ALA A 10 43.12 44.33 -33.20
N LEU A 11 41.79 44.26 -33.23
CA LEU A 11 41.03 43.03 -33.09
C LEU A 11 41.22 42.13 -34.33
N LEU A 12 42.05 41.13 -34.23
CA LEU A 12 42.03 39.98 -35.12
C LEU A 12 40.68 39.24 -34.92
N ALA A 13 39.73 39.46 -35.83
CA ALA A 13 38.53 38.65 -35.94
C ALA A 13 38.96 37.25 -36.41
N VAL A 14 39.11 36.33 -35.47
CA VAL A 14 39.08 34.90 -35.77
C VAL A 14 37.64 34.57 -36.12
N SER A 15 37.32 34.49 -37.40
CA SER A 15 36.09 33.90 -37.93
C SER A 15 36.04 32.43 -37.56
N GLY A 16 35.50 32.13 -36.36
CA GLY A 16 35.10 30.78 -35.99
C GLY A 16 34.07 30.32 -37.00
N VAL A 17 34.40 29.30 -37.76
CA VAL A 17 33.44 28.59 -38.61
C VAL A 17 32.36 28.01 -37.67
N ALA A 18 31.24 28.67 -37.57
CA ALA A 18 30.06 28.15 -36.90
C ALA A 18 29.59 26.92 -37.72
N TRP A 19 29.94 25.77 -37.25
CA TRP A 19 29.37 24.54 -37.77
C TRP A 19 27.85 24.60 -37.53
N ALA A 20 27.04 24.62 -38.57
CA ALA A 20 25.61 24.62 -38.48
C ALA A 20 25.18 23.30 -37.84
N GLN A 21 24.81 23.37 -36.57
CA GLN A 21 24.25 22.22 -35.81
C GLN A 21 22.78 22.10 -36.14
N GLY A 22 22.34 20.95 -36.65
CA GLY A 22 20.94 20.66 -36.89
C GLY A 22 20.25 20.13 -35.64
N SER A 23 18.99 20.48 -35.42
CA SER A 23 18.17 19.81 -34.37
C SER A 23 17.50 18.58 -34.98
N VAL A 24 17.49 17.47 -34.23
CA VAL A 24 16.75 16.26 -34.60
C VAL A 24 15.58 16.13 -33.66
N SER A 25 14.38 16.22 -34.18
CA SER A 25 13.12 15.99 -33.46
C SER A 25 12.37 14.79 -34.05
N GLY A 26 11.47 14.21 -33.31
CA GLY A 26 10.69 13.10 -33.81
C GLY A 26 9.67 12.56 -32.82
N SER A 27 9.08 11.42 -33.18
CA SER A 27 8.18 10.69 -32.29
C SER A 27 8.57 9.22 -32.28
N VAL A 28 8.45 8.60 -31.08
CA VAL A 28 8.61 7.16 -30.87
C VAL A 28 7.24 6.54 -30.69
N LEU A 29 6.91 5.60 -31.55
CA LEU A 29 5.60 4.98 -31.64
C LEU A 29 5.72 3.45 -31.52
N ASP A 30 4.69 2.81 -31.04
CA ASP A 30 4.49 1.38 -31.17
C ASP A 30 4.23 1.03 -32.65
N ALA A 31 5.06 0.18 -33.23
CA ALA A 31 4.97 -0.19 -34.67
C ALA A 31 3.65 -0.89 -35.01
N ARG A 32 3.00 -1.51 -34.02
CA ARG A 32 1.76 -2.26 -34.20
C ARG A 32 0.51 -1.39 -34.06
N THR A 33 0.49 -0.54 -33.03
CA THR A 33 -0.72 0.24 -32.68
C THR A 33 -0.66 1.67 -33.17
N GLY A 34 0.52 2.16 -33.56
CA GLY A 34 0.76 3.58 -33.82
C GLY A 34 0.68 4.48 -32.58
N SER A 35 0.48 3.90 -31.40
CA SER A 35 0.40 4.64 -30.13
C SER A 35 1.75 5.19 -29.74
N ALA A 36 1.78 6.36 -29.11
CA ALA A 36 2.99 6.95 -28.58
C ALA A 36 3.61 6.06 -27.50
N LEU A 37 4.95 6.05 -27.43
CA LEU A 37 5.71 5.35 -26.40
C LEU A 37 6.38 6.36 -25.42
N PRO A 38 5.62 6.87 -24.43
CA PRO A 38 6.15 7.86 -23.50
C PRO A 38 7.24 7.25 -22.61
N GLY A 39 8.33 8.01 -22.45
CA GLY A 39 9.47 7.54 -21.64
C GLY A 39 10.43 6.62 -22.41
N ALA A 40 10.23 6.37 -23.71
CA ALA A 40 11.23 5.72 -24.54
C ALA A 40 12.55 6.48 -24.45
N THR A 41 13.66 5.78 -24.28
CA THR A 41 14.99 6.40 -24.19
C THR A 41 15.61 6.50 -25.57
N ILE A 42 15.92 7.69 -26.00
CA ILE A 42 16.60 8.02 -27.26
C ILE A 42 18.06 8.36 -26.91
N LEU A 43 18.99 7.57 -27.37
CA LEU A 43 20.42 7.75 -27.14
C LEU A 43 21.12 8.10 -28.46
N LEU A 44 21.79 9.23 -28.52
CA LEU A 44 22.63 9.64 -29.64
C LEU A 44 24.04 9.95 -29.10
N ASP A 45 25.04 9.16 -29.50
CA ASP A 45 26.45 9.31 -29.15
C ASP A 45 26.69 9.60 -27.65
N GLY A 46 25.96 8.92 -26.77
CA GLY A 46 26.08 9.09 -25.31
C GLY A 46 25.13 10.14 -24.70
N THR A 47 24.44 10.96 -25.50
CA THR A 47 23.42 11.89 -25.01
C THR A 47 22.05 11.20 -25.01
N ALA A 48 21.45 11.05 -23.82
CA ALA A 48 20.15 10.40 -23.65
C ALA A 48 19.02 11.42 -23.46
N VAL A 49 17.91 11.24 -24.18
CA VAL A 49 16.68 12.00 -24.02
C VAL A 49 15.52 11.01 -23.88
N ALA A 50 14.61 11.28 -22.97
CA ALA A 50 13.37 10.50 -22.85
C ALA A 50 12.27 11.08 -23.74
N ALA A 51 11.52 10.21 -24.41
CA ALA A 51 10.34 10.62 -25.16
C ALA A 51 9.29 11.23 -24.22
N ALA A 52 8.70 12.34 -24.64
CA ALA A 52 7.61 12.98 -23.95
C ALA A 52 6.36 12.06 -23.90
N PRO A 53 5.33 12.38 -23.11
CA PRO A 53 4.13 11.56 -22.98
C PRO A 53 3.34 11.32 -24.28
N ASP A 54 3.55 12.15 -25.29
CA ASP A 54 3.02 11.95 -26.65
C ASP A 54 3.99 11.19 -27.57
N GLY A 55 5.07 10.65 -27.01
CA GLY A 55 6.14 9.99 -27.75
C GLY A 55 7.11 10.93 -28.45
N SER A 56 6.91 12.25 -28.40
CA SER A 56 7.80 13.21 -29.07
C SER A 56 9.14 13.33 -28.35
N PHE A 57 10.21 13.63 -29.10
CA PHE A 57 11.53 13.90 -28.55
C PHE A 57 12.24 14.99 -29.38
N THR A 58 13.19 15.66 -28.75
CA THR A 58 14.07 16.61 -29.43
C THR A 58 15.49 16.46 -28.89
N LEU A 59 16.41 16.20 -29.81
CA LEU A 59 17.87 16.18 -29.56
C LEU A 59 18.43 17.53 -30.04
N PRO A 60 18.85 18.40 -29.15
CA PRO A 60 19.46 19.66 -29.53
C PRO A 60 20.86 19.44 -30.08
N ALA A 61 21.23 20.21 -31.09
CA ALA A 61 22.61 20.36 -31.58
C ALA A 61 23.32 19.05 -31.99
N VAL A 62 22.85 18.41 -33.07
CA VAL A 62 23.55 17.28 -33.69
C VAL A 62 24.60 17.81 -34.67
N ALA A 63 25.85 17.43 -34.45
CA ALA A 63 26.99 17.83 -35.29
C ALA A 63 26.86 17.21 -36.70
N ALA A 64 27.60 17.74 -37.68
CA ALA A 64 27.72 17.08 -38.98
C ALA A 64 28.55 15.78 -38.85
N GLY A 65 28.08 14.71 -39.44
CA GLY A 65 28.71 13.38 -39.33
C GLY A 65 27.76 12.22 -39.30
N VAL A 66 28.28 11.02 -39.21
CA VAL A 66 27.46 9.81 -39.03
C VAL A 66 27.37 9.51 -37.55
N HIS A 67 26.15 9.43 -37.05
CA HIS A 67 25.80 9.19 -35.65
C HIS A 67 25.04 7.88 -35.50
N GLU A 68 25.18 7.20 -34.36
CA GLU A 68 24.35 6.06 -34.00
C GLU A 68 23.22 6.52 -33.09
N LEU A 69 22.00 6.44 -33.59
CA LEU A 69 20.77 6.70 -32.87
C LEU A 69 20.25 5.37 -32.36
N ARG A 70 20.18 5.19 -31.04
CA ARG A 70 19.64 4.00 -30.38
C ARG A 70 18.41 4.37 -29.56
N ILE A 71 17.31 3.69 -29.85
CA ILE A 71 16.05 3.88 -29.12
C ILE A 71 15.72 2.60 -28.36
N THR A 72 15.41 2.74 -27.10
CA THR A 72 15.01 1.63 -26.24
C THR A 72 13.74 2.00 -25.46
N PHE A 73 12.86 1.04 -25.33
CA PHE A 73 11.66 1.15 -24.48
C PHE A 73 11.33 -0.20 -23.88
N VAL A 74 10.89 -0.25 -22.64
CA VAL A 74 10.54 -1.49 -21.95
C VAL A 74 9.44 -2.22 -22.71
N GLY A 75 9.68 -3.49 -23.06
CA GLY A 75 8.72 -4.27 -23.85
C GLY A 75 8.90 -4.18 -25.38
N TYR A 76 9.95 -3.50 -25.88
CA TYR A 76 10.19 -3.31 -27.30
C TYR A 76 11.62 -3.72 -27.70
N GLU A 77 11.79 -4.16 -28.95
CA GLU A 77 13.12 -4.41 -29.51
C GLU A 77 13.87 -3.08 -29.67
N PRO A 78 15.16 -3.02 -29.25
CA PRO A 78 15.96 -1.83 -29.48
C PRO A 78 16.05 -1.50 -30.96
N LEU A 79 15.73 -0.27 -31.36
CA LEU A 79 15.95 0.22 -32.70
C LEU A 79 17.29 0.93 -32.76
N VAL A 80 18.19 0.46 -33.60
CA VAL A 80 19.48 1.13 -33.89
C VAL A 80 19.45 1.61 -35.31
N GLN A 81 19.63 2.91 -35.52
CA GLN A 81 19.61 3.54 -36.85
C GLN A 81 20.79 4.49 -37.00
N ARG A 82 21.49 4.40 -38.12
CA ARG A 82 22.51 5.41 -38.47
C ARG A 82 21.83 6.68 -38.93
N LEU A 83 22.25 7.78 -38.37
CA LEU A 83 21.77 9.11 -38.65
C LEU A 83 22.90 9.93 -39.26
N GLU A 84 22.73 10.42 -40.46
CA GLU A 84 23.68 11.40 -41.06
C GLU A 84 23.25 12.79 -40.55
N GLY A 85 24.15 13.46 -39.82
CA GLY A 85 23.98 14.83 -39.38
C GLY A 85 23.99 15.78 -40.57
N GLN A 86 22.93 16.50 -40.80
CA GLN A 86 22.80 17.54 -41.83
C GLN A 86 22.56 18.90 -41.18
N SER A 87 22.98 19.98 -41.89
CA SER A 87 22.65 21.33 -41.48
C SER A 87 21.16 21.59 -41.69
N GLY A 88 20.37 21.59 -40.60
CA GLY A 88 18.92 21.89 -40.60
C GLY A 88 18.09 20.97 -39.68
N PRO A 89 16.83 21.36 -39.35
CA PRO A 89 15.97 20.56 -38.52
C PRO A 89 15.53 19.31 -39.25
N ARG A 90 15.63 18.14 -38.61
CA ARG A 90 15.15 16.86 -39.10
C ARG A 90 14.07 16.29 -38.21
N GLN A 91 12.99 15.81 -38.82
CA GLN A 91 11.91 15.14 -38.09
C GLN A 91 11.91 13.65 -38.40
N LEU A 92 11.95 12.83 -37.36
CA LEU A 92 11.99 11.38 -37.43
C LEU A 92 10.68 10.78 -36.87
N ARG A 93 10.19 9.75 -37.53
CA ARG A 93 9.12 8.89 -37.01
C ARG A 93 9.71 7.52 -36.79
N LEU A 94 9.90 7.18 -35.52
CA LEU A 94 10.59 5.96 -35.13
C LEU A 94 9.56 4.98 -34.55
N SER A 95 9.43 3.83 -35.20
CA SER A 95 8.49 2.79 -34.77
C SER A 95 9.26 1.64 -34.14
N LEU A 96 9.07 1.41 -32.85
CA LEU A 96 9.61 0.28 -32.15
C LEU A 96 8.71 -0.93 -32.34
N GLN A 97 9.30 -2.05 -32.72
CA GLN A 97 8.58 -3.32 -32.73
C GLN A 97 8.40 -3.79 -31.27
N PRO A 98 7.18 -4.18 -30.86
CA PRO A 98 7.03 -4.91 -29.62
C PRO A 98 7.95 -6.14 -29.68
N GLY A 99 8.96 -6.16 -28.83
CA GLY A 99 9.83 -7.31 -28.72
C GLY A 99 9.05 -8.45 -28.06
N SER A 100 9.42 -9.69 -28.36
CA SER A 100 9.17 -10.79 -27.42
C SER A 100 10.09 -10.58 -26.22
N VAL A 101 9.94 -9.42 -25.53
CA VAL A 101 10.81 -9.07 -24.42
C VAL A 101 10.36 -9.86 -23.23
N LEU A 102 11.20 -10.75 -22.86
CA LEU A 102 11.26 -11.30 -21.52
C LEU A 102 11.56 -10.16 -20.55
N THR A 103 10.57 -9.34 -20.28
CA THR A 103 10.63 -8.52 -19.08
C THR A 103 10.38 -9.45 -17.91
N GLY A 104 11.17 -9.34 -16.86
CA GLY A 104 10.93 -10.06 -15.60
C GLY A 104 9.57 -9.78 -14.97
N GLU A 105 8.77 -8.98 -15.65
CA GLU A 105 7.46 -8.49 -15.26
C GLU A 105 6.29 -9.27 -15.89
N ALA A 106 6.50 -10.42 -16.56
CA ALA A 106 5.40 -11.11 -17.26
C ALA A 106 4.26 -11.51 -16.30
N LEU A 107 4.55 -11.94 -15.06
CA LEU A 107 3.54 -12.17 -14.02
C LEU A 107 2.92 -10.86 -13.54
N VAL A 108 3.74 -9.82 -13.34
CA VAL A 108 3.27 -8.50 -12.91
C VAL A 108 2.40 -7.86 -13.99
N THR A 109 2.82 -7.95 -15.26
CA THR A 109 2.02 -7.45 -16.41
C THR A 109 0.70 -8.20 -16.52
N ALA A 110 0.68 -9.50 -16.22
CA ALA A 110 -0.54 -10.29 -16.22
C ALA A 110 -1.51 -9.85 -15.12
N SER A 111 -1.05 -9.35 -13.98
CA SER A 111 -1.91 -8.87 -12.86
C SER A 111 -2.34 -7.41 -13.00
N ARG A 112 -1.71 -6.63 -13.89
CA ARG A 112 -1.95 -5.20 -14.00
C ARG A 112 -3.03 -4.85 -15.02
N ALA A 113 -3.75 -3.79 -14.71
CA ALA A 113 -4.63 -3.11 -15.65
C ALA A 113 -3.80 -2.27 -16.65
N ASN A 114 -4.30 -2.15 -17.87
CA ASN A 114 -3.75 -1.31 -18.92
C ASN A 114 -4.87 -0.51 -19.61
N GLU A 115 -4.54 0.26 -20.64
CA GLU A 115 -5.53 1.11 -21.35
C GLU A 115 -6.68 0.34 -22.00
N ARG A 116 -6.49 -0.96 -22.29
CA ARG A 116 -7.51 -1.85 -22.86
C ARG A 116 -8.33 -2.60 -21.81
N THR A 117 -7.93 -2.52 -20.54
CA THR A 117 -8.72 -3.07 -19.44
C THR A 117 -9.70 -2.03 -18.95
N ALA A 118 -10.97 -2.41 -18.83
CA ALA A 118 -12.03 -1.53 -18.36
C ALA A 118 -12.03 -1.45 -16.82
N THR A 119 -10.99 -0.90 -16.23
CA THR A 119 -10.77 -0.85 -14.76
C THR A 119 -10.15 0.49 -14.39
N ALA A 120 -10.60 1.11 -13.31
CA ALA A 120 -9.99 2.32 -12.77
C ALA A 120 -8.65 1.98 -12.09
N TYR A 121 -7.55 2.62 -12.49
CA TYR A 121 -6.24 2.37 -11.91
C TYR A 121 -5.36 3.62 -11.84
N THR A 122 -4.33 3.56 -11.00
CA THR A 122 -3.29 4.59 -10.90
C THR A 122 -1.93 3.90 -10.87
N ASN A 123 -1.02 4.34 -11.74
CA ASN A 123 0.37 3.87 -11.76
C ASN A 123 1.25 4.88 -11.05
N LEU A 124 2.16 4.38 -10.23
CA LEU A 124 3.24 5.14 -9.60
C LEU A 124 4.56 4.55 -10.09
N SER A 125 5.35 5.35 -10.76
CA SER A 125 6.69 4.99 -11.19
C SER A 125 7.66 4.96 -10.01
N LYS A 126 8.87 4.41 -10.22
CA LYS A 126 9.97 4.49 -9.25
C LYS A 126 10.26 5.92 -8.83
N GLU A 127 10.28 6.84 -9.78
CA GLU A 127 10.50 8.26 -9.52
C GLU A 127 9.39 8.86 -8.65
N ASP A 128 8.12 8.52 -8.90
CA ASP A 128 6.99 8.98 -8.08
C ASP A 128 7.07 8.45 -6.65
N LEU A 129 7.49 7.21 -6.47
CA LEU A 129 7.70 6.61 -5.15
C LEU A 129 8.88 7.26 -4.43
N GLN A 130 10.02 7.42 -5.10
CA GLN A 130 11.21 8.04 -4.52
C GLN A 130 10.97 9.51 -4.11
N LYS A 131 10.20 10.27 -4.89
CA LYS A 131 9.82 11.66 -4.53
C LYS A 131 9.09 11.76 -3.19
N ARG A 132 8.38 10.72 -2.78
CA ARG A 132 7.51 10.70 -1.59
C ARG A 132 8.14 9.96 -0.42
N ASN A 133 9.17 9.14 -0.63
CA ASN A 133 9.74 8.24 0.35
C ASN A 133 10.80 8.92 1.24
N PHE A 134 10.36 9.55 2.32
CA PHE A 134 11.21 10.09 3.38
C PHE A 134 11.35 9.14 4.59
N GLY A 135 10.79 7.93 4.52
CA GLY A 135 10.82 6.93 5.59
C GLY A 135 9.43 6.56 6.14
N GLN A 136 8.38 7.17 5.59
CA GLN A 136 7.01 6.74 5.88
C GLN A 136 6.71 5.43 5.17
N ASP A 137 5.74 4.69 5.70
CA ASP A 137 5.29 3.45 5.12
C ASP A 137 4.51 3.65 3.81
N ILE A 138 4.37 2.58 3.03
CA ILE A 138 3.72 2.59 1.71
C ILE A 138 2.33 3.27 1.72
N PRO A 139 1.43 3.09 2.70
CA PRO A 139 0.15 3.80 2.75
C PRO A 139 0.28 5.31 2.59
N TYR A 140 1.25 5.93 3.25
CA TYR A 140 1.47 7.39 3.18
C TYR A 140 1.98 7.85 1.80
N LEU A 141 2.70 6.99 1.08
CA LEU A 141 3.11 7.28 -0.30
C LEU A 141 1.92 7.30 -1.27
N LEU A 142 0.80 6.66 -0.89
CA LEU A 142 -0.43 6.56 -1.67
C LEU A 142 -1.48 7.62 -1.31
N ASP A 143 -1.25 8.47 -0.30
CA ASP A 143 -2.25 9.40 0.23
C ASP A 143 -2.84 10.35 -0.84
N GLN A 144 -2.05 10.73 -1.85
CA GLN A 144 -2.50 11.57 -2.97
C GLN A 144 -3.22 10.80 -4.09
N THR A 145 -3.48 9.49 -3.90
CA THR A 145 -4.23 8.66 -4.86
C THR A 145 -5.75 8.83 -4.65
N PRO A 146 -6.58 8.79 -5.71
CA PRO A 146 -8.03 8.91 -5.59
C PRO A 146 -8.63 7.89 -4.60
N SER A 147 -9.60 8.31 -3.79
CA SER A 147 -10.33 7.50 -2.81
C SER A 147 -9.50 6.89 -1.67
N VAL A 148 -8.22 7.21 -1.56
CA VAL A 148 -7.33 6.70 -0.50
C VAL A 148 -7.44 7.55 0.75
N VAL A 149 -7.59 6.91 1.91
CA VAL A 149 -7.48 7.50 3.25
C VAL A 149 -6.46 6.70 4.03
N VAL A 150 -5.53 7.36 4.68
CA VAL A 150 -4.44 6.74 5.45
C VAL A 150 -4.50 7.12 6.92
N ASN A 151 -3.97 6.27 7.78
CA ASN A 151 -3.77 6.56 9.20
C ASN A 151 -2.54 5.86 9.77
N SER A 152 -2.07 6.33 10.92
CA SER A 152 -0.95 5.77 11.68
C SER A 152 -1.33 5.72 13.15
N ASP A 153 -1.10 4.58 13.80
CA ASP A 153 -1.39 4.42 15.23
C ASP A 153 -0.41 5.23 16.08
N ALA A 154 0.87 5.27 15.68
CA ALA A 154 1.89 6.13 16.28
C ALA A 154 1.77 7.62 15.87
N GLY A 155 0.88 7.94 14.91
CA GLY A 155 0.52 9.29 14.48
C GLY A 155 1.47 9.98 13.51
N ASN A 156 2.61 9.39 13.13
CA ASN A 156 3.65 10.03 12.31
C ASN A 156 3.99 9.30 10.99
N GLY A 157 3.22 8.25 10.65
CA GLY A 157 3.39 7.51 9.39
C GLY A 157 4.50 6.46 9.40
N VAL A 158 5.03 6.09 10.56
CA VAL A 158 6.02 5.03 10.78
C VAL A 158 5.45 4.00 11.76
N GLY A 159 5.66 2.71 11.50
CA GLY A 159 5.17 1.62 12.32
C GLY A 159 3.82 1.09 11.83
N TYR A 160 2.83 0.96 12.70
CA TYR A 160 1.50 0.52 12.30
C TYR A 160 0.77 1.61 11.51
N THR A 161 0.64 1.37 10.22
CA THR A 161 -0.04 2.26 9.27
C THR A 161 -1.06 1.48 8.45
N ASN A 162 -2.19 2.11 8.17
CA ASN A 162 -3.29 1.52 7.42
C ASN A 162 -3.75 2.42 6.29
N LEU A 163 -4.43 1.82 5.32
CA LEU A 163 -5.13 2.56 4.26
C LEU A 163 -6.53 2.00 4.02
N ARG A 164 -7.40 2.86 3.53
CA ARG A 164 -8.71 2.50 2.98
C ARG A 164 -8.84 3.04 1.57
N VAL A 165 -9.47 2.27 0.69
CA VAL A 165 -9.77 2.67 -0.68
C VAL A 165 -11.28 2.56 -0.88
N ARG A 166 -11.95 3.65 -1.28
CA ARG A 166 -13.43 3.72 -1.37
C ARG A 166 -14.12 3.30 -0.07
N GLY A 167 -13.46 3.52 1.10
CA GLY A 167 -13.94 3.08 2.42
C GLY A 167 -13.77 1.58 2.72
N THR A 168 -13.18 0.79 1.84
CA THR A 168 -12.81 -0.61 2.10
C THR A 168 -11.48 -0.64 2.87
N GLY A 169 -11.45 -1.36 3.98
CA GLY A 169 -10.26 -1.55 4.82
C GLY A 169 -9.23 -2.49 4.21
N ILE A 170 -8.09 -2.61 4.88
CA ILE A 170 -6.94 -3.38 4.39
C ILE A 170 -7.26 -4.87 4.16
N GLU A 171 -8.22 -5.42 4.89
CA GLU A 171 -8.68 -6.81 4.76
C GLU A 171 -9.38 -7.07 3.41
N GLY A 172 -9.86 -6.02 2.74
CA GLY A 172 -10.48 -6.06 1.42
C GLY A 172 -9.60 -5.49 0.31
N ILE A 173 -8.32 -5.27 0.59
CA ILE A 173 -7.32 -4.75 -0.35
C ILE A 173 -6.26 -5.81 -0.58
N ASN A 174 -6.21 -6.33 -1.80
CA ASN A 174 -5.17 -7.28 -2.18
C ASN A 174 -3.84 -6.58 -2.41
N VAL A 175 -2.77 -7.13 -1.84
CA VAL A 175 -1.40 -6.66 -2.05
C VAL A 175 -0.56 -7.78 -2.62
N THR A 176 0.15 -7.50 -3.73
CA THR A 176 1.09 -8.43 -4.32
C THR A 176 2.47 -7.80 -4.49
N VAL A 177 3.51 -8.59 -4.31
CA VAL A 177 4.88 -8.24 -4.66
C VAL A 177 5.33 -9.20 -5.76
N ASN A 178 5.57 -8.65 -6.95
CA ASN A 178 5.95 -9.42 -8.15
C ASN A 178 4.89 -10.46 -8.58
N GLY A 179 3.61 -10.20 -8.29
CA GLY A 179 2.50 -11.11 -8.53
C GLY A 179 2.27 -12.15 -7.43
N VAL A 180 3.19 -12.30 -6.47
CA VAL A 180 3.04 -13.18 -5.30
C VAL A 180 2.16 -12.50 -4.26
N PRO A 181 1.10 -13.16 -3.73
CA PRO A 181 0.26 -12.61 -2.67
C PRO A 181 1.06 -12.31 -1.40
N LEU A 182 0.76 -11.16 -0.78
CA LEU A 182 1.41 -10.69 0.43
C LEU A 182 0.49 -10.70 1.64
N ASN A 183 -0.83 -10.58 1.42
CA ASN A 183 -1.81 -10.58 2.50
C ASN A 183 -1.67 -11.83 3.37
N ASP A 184 -1.72 -11.65 4.67
CA ASP A 184 -1.83 -12.74 5.63
C ASP A 184 -3.08 -13.57 5.33
N ALA A 185 -2.96 -14.89 5.36
CA ALA A 185 -4.03 -15.76 4.90
C ALA A 185 -5.20 -15.87 5.89
N GLU A 186 -4.98 -15.62 7.19
CA GLU A 186 -6.02 -15.69 8.22
C GLU A 186 -6.71 -14.36 8.45
N SER A 187 -5.98 -13.23 8.46
CA SER A 187 -6.53 -11.90 8.68
C SER A 187 -6.92 -11.16 7.39
N HIS A 188 -6.42 -11.60 6.24
CA HIS A 188 -6.45 -10.90 4.95
C HIS A 188 -5.76 -9.53 4.97
N GLY A 189 -5.15 -9.13 6.08
CA GLY A 189 -4.42 -7.87 6.19
C GLY A 189 -3.06 -7.91 5.49
N ALA A 190 -2.60 -6.76 5.04
CA ALA A 190 -1.20 -6.54 4.64
C ALA A 190 -0.58 -5.55 5.63
N PHE A 191 0.29 -6.02 6.48
CA PHE A 191 0.94 -5.23 7.52
C PHE A 191 2.22 -4.62 6.95
N PHE A 192 2.17 -3.33 6.57
CA PHE A 192 3.31 -2.66 5.93
C PHE A 192 4.50 -2.47 6.89
N VAL A 193 4.25 -2.46 8.18
CA VAL A 193 5.29 -2.46 9.23
C VAL A 193 6.25 -3.65 9.10
N ASN A 194 5.78 -4.80 8.59
CA ASN A 194 6.59 -6.00 8.33
C ASN A 194 7.46 -5.89 7.07
N LEU A 195 7.33 -4.78 6.30
CA LEU A 195 8.01 -4.53 5.04
C LEU A 195 8.69 -3.16 5.02
N PRO A 196 9.52 -2.85 6.02
CA PRO A 196 10.11 -1.52 6.13
C PRO A 196 10.88 -1.14 4.87
N ASP A 197 10.60 0.08 4.38
CA ASP A 197 11.26 0.65 3.22
C ASP A 197 11.21 -0.20 1.92
N LEU A 198 10.21 -1.08 1.79
CA LEU A 198 10.02 -1.85 0.54
C LEU A 198 9.88 -0.93 -0.68
N ALA A 199 9.32 0.27 -0.48
CA ALA A 199 9.19 1.29 -1.52
C ALA A 199 10.53 1.65 -2.19
N SER A 200 11.65 1.61 -1.45
CA SER A 200 12.99 1.85 -2.02
C SER A 200 13.45 0.76 -3.00
N SER A 201 12.94 -0.47 -2.88
CA SER A 201 13.20 -1.56 -3.83
C SER A 201 12.13 -1.68 -4.91
N THR A 202 11.05 -0.91 -4.82
CA THR A 202 9.92 -0.98 -5.74
C THR A 202 10.19 -0.16 -7.00
N SER A 203 10.16 -0.80 -8.17
CA SER A 203 10.32 -0.16 -9.47
C SER A 203 9.03 0.50 -9.96
N SER A 204 7.89 -0.05 -9.58
CA SER A 204 6.57 0.49 -9.92
C SER A 204 5.49 -0.08 -9.00
N LEU A 205 4.45 0.71 -8.76
CA LEU A 205 3.27 0.31 -8.00
C LEU A 205 2.02 0.70 -8.78
N GLN A 206 1.07 -0.23 -8.90
CA GLN A 206 -0.24 0.07 -9.46
C GLN A 206 -1.30 -0.13 -8.40
N VAL A 207 -2.17 0.86 -8.24
CA VAL A 207 -3.40 0.81 -7.45
C VAL A 207 -4.55 0.58 -8.41
N GLN A 208 -5.21 -0.58 -8.34
CA GLN A 208 -6.48 -0.84 -9.03
C GLN A 208 -7.61 -0.60 -8.02
N ARG A 209 -8.61 0.18 -8.38
CA ARG A 209 -9.79 0.44 -7.56
C ARG A 209 -10.95 -0.45 -8.02
N GLY A 210 -11.75 -0.97 -7.08
CA GLY A 210 -12.76 -2.00 -7.34
C GLY A 210 -12.17 -3.41 -7.33
N VAL A 211 -12.85 -4.34 -7.99
CA VAL A 211 -12.53 -5.78 -7.93
C VAL A 211 -11.17 -6.16 -8.54
N GLY A 212 -10.60 -5.36 -9.43
CA GLY A 212 -9.32 -5.66 -10.07
C GLY A 212 -9.32 -6.91 -10.98
N THR A 213 -8.15 -7.35 -11.43
CA THR A 213 -7.96 -8.51 -12.31
C THR A 213 -7.95 -9.84 -11.55
N SER A 214 -8.26 -10.97 -12.19
CA SER A 214 -8.42 -12.29 -11.54
C SER A 214 -7.12 -12.93 -11.04
N GLN A 215 -5.98 -12.44 -11.40
CA GLN A 215 -4.70 -12.91 -10.85
C GLN A 215 -4.48 -12.43 -9.41
N ASN A 216 -5.25 -11.45 -8.95
CA ASN A 216 -5.19 -10.97 -7.59
C ASN A 216 -5.77 -12.02 -6.62
N GLY A 217 -5.25 -12.05 -5.39
CA GLY A 217 -5.59 -13.02 -4.35
C GLY A 217 -6.94 -12.77 -3.67
N SER A 218 -7.12 -13.38 -2.48
CA SER A 218 -8.36 -13.41 -1.71
C SER A 218 -8.92 -12.04 -1.33
N ALA A 219 -8.04 -11.08 -1.04
CA ALA A 219 -8.42 -9.74 -0.62
C ALA A 219 -8.72 -8.78 -1.80
N ALA A 220 -8.75 -9.25 -3.06
CA ALA A 220 -9.12 -8.43 -4.23
C ALA A 220 -10.62 -8.14 -4.27
N PHE A 221 -11.11 -7.37 -3.32
CA PHE A 221 -12.51 -7.12 -3.08
C PHE A 221 -12.87 -5.63 -3.23
N GLY A 222 -12.07 -4.71 -2.68
CA GLY A 222 -12.27 -3.27 -2.80
C GLY A 222 -11.19 -2.55 -3.59
N ALA A 223 -9.97 -3.09 -3.57
CA ALA A 223 -8.83 -2.59 -4.34
C ALA A 223 -7.74 -3.65 -4.46
N SER A 224 -6.75 -3.37 -5.32
CA SER A 224 -5.52 -4.16 -5.40
C SER A 224 -4.30 -3.26 -5.55
N LEU A 225 -3.24 -3.57 -4.80
CA LEU A 225 -1.93 -2.93 -4.85
C LEU A 225 -0.92 -3.92 -5.45
N ASN A 226 -0.40 -3.62 -6.63
CA ASN A 226 0.53 -4.49 -7.34
C ASN A 226 1.91 -3.84 -7.40
N LEU A 227 2.83 -4.29 -6.52
CA LEU A 227 4.20 -3.83 -6.45
C LEU A 227 5.09 -4.67 -7.37
N SER A 228 6.04 -4.03 -8.06
CA SER A 228 7.09 -4.70 -8.82
C SER A 228 8.46 -4.29 -8.28
N THR A 229 9.34 -5.29 -8.10
CA THR A 229 10.76 -5.13 -7.77
C THR A 229 11.66 -5.81 -8.81
N LEU A 230 11.09 -6.19 -9.97
CA LEU A 230 11.73 -7.07 -10.97
C LEU A 230 12.64 -6.32 -11.96
N GLU A 231 12.66 -4.99 -11.92
CA GLU A 231 13.53 -4.21 -12.82
C GLU A 231 15.00 -4.60 -12.64
N SER A 232 15.70 -4.79 -13.76
CA SER A 232 17.15 -5.00 -13.79
C SER A 232 17.81 -3.77 -14.42
N ARG A 233 18.77 -3.15 -13.72
CA ARG A 233 19.50 -2.02 -14.25
C ARG A 233 20.64 -2.48 -15.15
N GLN A 234 20.90 -1.75 -16.22
CA GLN A 234 21.98 -2.06 -17.17
C GLN A 234 23.37 -1.72 -16.62
N GLN A 235 23.50 -0.66 -15.86
CA GLN A 235 24.74 -0.13 -15.29
C GLN A 235 24.84 -0.45 -13.81
N ALA A 236 26.08 -0.65 -13.33
CA ALA A 236 26.36 -0.72 -11.91
C ALA A 236 26.00 0.59 -11.20
N TYR A 237 25.55 0.50 -9.96
CA TYR A 237 25.17 1.65 -9.16
C TYR A 237 25.42 1.41 -7.67
N ALA A 238 25.61 2.50 -6.95
CA ALA A 238 25.57 2.57 -5.51
C ALA A 238 24.79 3.83 -5.12
N GLU A 239 23.81 3.68 -4.24
CA GLU A 239 22.94 4.78 -3.82
C GLU A 239 22.77 4.71 -2.30
N SER A 240 22.73 5.89 -1.65
CA SER A 240 22.39 6.00 -0.23
C SER A 240 21.36 7.10 -0.05
N GLN A 241 20.37 6.86 0.79
CA GLN A 241 19.38 7.86 1.21
C GLN A 241 19.26 7.84 2.73
N ASN A 242 19.52 8.98 3.35
CA ASN A 242 19.42 9.15 4.78
C ASN A 242 18.43 10.28 5.08
N THR A 243 17.55 10.04 6.05
CA THR A 243 16.53 11.01 6.49
C THR A 243 16.62 11.17 8.01
N TYR A 244 16.43 12.39 8.47
CA TYR A 244 16.26 12.74 9.88
C TYR A 244 15.08 13.70 10.02
N GLY A 245 14.34 13.61 11.13
CA GLY A 245 13.26 14.55 11.37
C GLY A 245 12.61 14.47 12.75
N SER A 246 11.43 15.05 12.84
CA SER A 246 10.63 15.11 14.07
C SER A 246 10.41 13.73 14.68
N PHE A 247 10.23 13.69 15.99
CA PHE A 247 10.06 12.46 16.78
C PHE A 247 11.28 11.54 16.69
N ASN A 248 12.48 12.14 16.60
CA ASN A 248 13.74 11.40 16.46
C ASN A 248 13.67 10.34 15.33
N THR A 249 13.00 10.70 14.24
CA THR A 249 12.80 9.78 13.11
C THR A 249 14.07 9.74 12.27
N TRP A 250 14.63 8.53 12.11
CA TRP A 250 15.78 8.24 11.27
C TRP A 250 15.43 7.21 10.21
N LYS A 251 15.86 7.43 8.98
CA LYS A 251 15.94 6.42 7.94
C LYS A 251 17.36 6.38 7.40
N ASN A 252 17.95 5.19 7.35
CA ASN A 252 19.24 4.96 6.71
C ASN A 252 19.06 3.83 5.69
N ASN A 253 19.39 4.12 4.43
CA ASN A 253 19.21 3.21 3.32
C ASN A 253 20.46 3.22 2.43
N VAL A 254 20.93 2.02 2.08
CA VAL A 254 22.01 1.81 1.11
C VAL A 254 21.52 0.80 0.09
N GLN A 255 21.70 1.10 -1.19
CA GLN A 255 21.36 0.25 -2.33
C GLN A 255 22.58 0.11 -3.25
N PHE A 256 22.75 -1.05 -3.82
CA PHE A 256 23.81 -1.33 -4.78
C PHE A 256 23.36 -2.35 -5.82
N GLY A 257 24.00 -2.33 -6.97
CA GLY A 257 23.77 -3.32 -8.00
C GLY A 257 24.93 -3.36 -8.98
N THR A 258 25.14 -4.56 -9.52
CA THR A 258 26.24 -4.83 -10.45
C THR A 258 25.98 -4.30 -11.86
N GLY A 259 24.71 -3.96 -12.17
CA GLY A 259 24.30 -3.85 -13.55
C GLY A 259 24.34 -5.22 -14.24
N LEU A 260 24.31 -5.22 -15.56
CA LEU A 260 24.26 -6.45 -16.37
C LEU A 260 25.69 -6.95 -16.67
N ILE A 261 26.17 -7.90 -15.87
CA ILE A 261 27.48 -8.54 -16.03
C ILE A 261 27.44 -9.46 -17.25
N ASN A 262 28.36 -9.30 -18.21
CA ASN A 262 28.47 -10.05 -19.46
C ASN A 262 27.14 -10.15 -20.22
N GLY A 263 26.28 -9.16 -20.09
CA GLY A 263 24.97 -9.14 -20.74
C GLY A 263 23.97 -10.19 -20.21
N ARG A 264 24.23 -10.85 -19.07
CA ARG A 264 23.42 -11.98 -18.58
C ARG A 264 23.06 -11.96 -17.10
N PHE A 265 23.95 -11.54 -16.22
CA PHE A 265 23.77 -11.68 -14.79
C PHE A 265 23.60 -10.33 -14.10
N THR A 266 22.70 -10.26 -13.14
CA THR A 266 22.53 -9.09 -12.27
C THR A 266 22.51 -9.52 -10.81
N VAL A 267 23.05 -8.68 -9.93
CA VAL A 267 22.87 -8.77 -8.48
C VAL A 267 22.51 -7.37 -7.97
N ASP A 268 21.41 -7.27 -7.24
CA ASP A 268 20.94 -6.04 -6.63
C ASP A 268 20.74 -6.26 -5.12
N GLY A 269 21.09 -5.28 -4.31
CA GLY A 269 20.95 -5.35 -2.87
C GLY A 269 20.50 -4.03 -2.24
N ARG A 270 19.81 -4.13 -1.10
CA ARG A 270 19.45 -3.00 -0.23
C ARG A 270 19.51 -3.41 1.23
N LEU A 271 20.02 -2.51 2.05
CA LEU A 271 19.92 -2.56 3.51
C LEU A 271 19.22 -1.30 3.99
N SER A 272 18.28 -1.42 4.92
CA SER A 272 17.57 -0.26 5.46
C SER A 272 17.27 -0.42 6.95
N ARG A 273 17.30 0.70 7.69
CA ARG A 273 16.78 0.84 9.03
C ARG A 273 15.97 2.11 9.13
N ILE A 274 14.79 2.01 9.74
CA ILE A 274 13.94 3.14 10.10
C ILE A 274 13.68 3.05 11.61
N SER A 275 13.86 4.15 12.32
CA SER A 275 13.51 4.26 13.74
C SER A 275 12.81 5.58 14.01
N SER A 276 11.90 5.59 14.97
CA SER A 276 11.15 6.78 15.39
C SER A 276 10.63 6.60 16.80
N ASP A 277 10.54 7.69 17.59
CA ASP A 277 9.87 7.68 18.88
C ASP A 277 8.34 7.75 18.76
N GLY A 278 7.82 8.05 17.56
CA GLY A 278 6.38 8.27 17.31
C GLY A 278 5.87 9.62 17.83
N TYR A 279 4.71 10.04 17.33
CA TYR A 279 4.00 11.21 17.87
C TYR A 279 3.33 10.90 19.19
N MET A 280 2.72 9.72 19.31
CA MET A 280 2.11 9.24 20.56
C MET A 280 3.21 9.00 21.61
N VAL A 281 2.88 9.25 22.87
CA VAL A 281 3.75 8.80 23.98
C VAL A 281 3.89 7.28 23.88
N ARG A 282 5.14 6.78 23.93
CA ARG A 282 5.41 5.34 23.73
C ARG A 282 4.94 4.79 22.36
N GLY A 283 5.02 5.59 21.29
CA GLY A 283 4.74 5.18 19.91
C GLY A 283 5.98 4.76 19.13
N ALA A 284 7.04 4.30 19.81
CA ALA A 284 8.35 4.05 19.21
C ALA A 284 8.36 2.85 18.26
N SER A 285 9.19 2.94 17.21
CA SER A 285 9.42 1.87 16.24
C SER A 285 10.92 1.75 15.91
N ASP A 286 11.44 0.50 15.82
CA ASP A 286 12.77 0.15 15.28
C ASP A 286 12.58 -0.94 14.22
N LEU A 287 12.69 -0.54 12.96
CA LEU A 287 12.38 -1.36 11.80
C LEU A 287 13.64 -1.60 10.97
N LYS A 288 13.92 -2.86 10.65
CA LYS A 288 15.10 -3.25 9.86
C LYS A 288 14.68 -4.10 8.68
N SER A 289 15.31 -3.89 7.53
CA SER A 289 15.00 -4.70 6.35
C SER A 289 16.22 -4.87 5.45
N TYR A 290 16.18 -5.97 4.69
CA TYR A 290 17.06 -6.16 3.54
C TYR A 290 16.26 -6.57 2.31
N TYR A 291 16.86 -6.38 1.15
CA TYR A 291 16.43 -6.91 -0.13
C TYR A 291 17.66 -7.37 -0.90
N LEU A 292 17.61 -8.56 -1.48
CA LEU A 292 18.64 -9.12 -2.33
C LEU A 292 17.97 -9.79 -3.52
N ALA A 293 18.45 -9.52 -4.73
CA ALA A 293 18.00 -10.15 -5.94
C ALA A 293 19.18 -10.59 -6.81
N ALA A 294 19.10 -11.78 -7.37
CA ALA A 294 20.04 -12.32 -8.36
C ALA A 294 19.26 -12.71 -9.60
N GLY A 295 19.69 -12.21 -10.77
CA GLY A 295 19.02 -12.42 -12.05
C GLY A 295 19.94 -13.07 -13.08
N TYR A 296 19.38 -13.97 -13.88
CA TYR A 296 19.98 -14.49 -15.10
C TYR A 296 19.06 -14.24 -16.28
N GLN A 297 19.57 -13.61 -17.30
CA GLN A 297 18.83 -13.28 -18.52
C GLN A 297 19.60 -13.78 -19.73
N GLN A 298 18.94 -14.54 -20.60
CA GLN A 298 19.49 -14.97 -21.88
C GLN A 298 18.38 -15.13 -22.91
N LYS A 299 18.49 -14.45 -24.08
CA LYS A 299 17.52 -14.51 -25.19
C LYS A 299 16.06 -14.52 -24.72
N ASN A 300 15.49 -15.71 -24.60
CA ASN A 300 14.07 -15.95 -24.28
C ASN A 300 13.84 -16.44 -22.85
N THR A 301 14.85 -16.42 -21.99
CA THR A 301 14.78 -16.91 -20.61
C THR A 301 15.19 -15.83 -19.63
N LEU A 302 14.37 -15.58 -18.62
CA LEU A 302 14.71 -14.81 -17.44
C LEU A 302 14.43 -15.66 -16.21
N LEU A 303 15.46 -15.85 -15.39
CA LEU A 303 15.35 -16.44 -14.06
C LEU A 303 15.77 -15.40 -13.02
N LYS A 304 14.98 -15.19 -11.99
CA LYS A 304 15.31 -14.24 -10.94
C LYS A 304 14.97 -14.83 -9.57
N PHE A 305 15.96 -14.89 -8.69
CA PHE A 305 15.79 -15.20 -7.28
C PHE A 305 15.75 -13.90 -6.49
N ILE A 306 14.81 -13.78 -5.58
CA ILE A 306 14.61 -12.60 -4.75
C ILE A 306 14.40 -13.06 -3.31
N THR A 307 15.11 -12.45 -2.37
CA THR A 307 14.82 -12.56 -0.96
C THR A 307 14.77 -11.18 -0.32
N PHE A 308 13.81 -10.98 0.54
CA PHE A 308 13.69 -9.76 1.34
C PHE A 308 13.11 -10.09 2.71
N SER A 309 13.45 -9.27 3.67
CA SER A 309 13.00 -9.45 5.05
C SER A 309 12.67 -8.11 5.67
N GLY A 310 11.69 -8.12 6.56
CA GLY A 310 11.42 -7.06 7.52
C GLY A 310 11.40 -7.61 8.94
N ARG A 311 12.01 -6.88 9.86
CA ARG A 311 11.93 -7.09 11.29
C ARG A 311 11.46 -5.82 11.96
N GLU A 312 10.43 -5.93 12.75
CA GLU A 312 9.91 -4.85 13.57
C GLU A 312 10.13 -5.07 15.05
N LYS A 313 10.31 -3.98 15.78
CA LYS A 313 10.00 -3.83 17.18
C LYS A 313 9.25 -2.53 17.34
N THR A 314 7.95 -2.61 17.64
CA THR A 314 7.07 -1.45 17.77
C THR A 314 6.42 -1.43 19.14
N TYR A 315 6.29 -0.26 19.76
CA TYR A 315 5.49 -0.09 20.96
C TYR A 315 4.00 -0.15 20.62
N GLN A 316 3.18 -0.75 21.47
CA GLN A 316 1.76 -0.96 21.21
C GLN A 316 0.96 0.34 21.43
N ALA A 317 0.73 1.11 20.36
CA ALA A 317 -0.13 2.28 20.35
C ALA A 317 -1.60 1.93 20.03
N TRP A 318 -1.99 0.65 20.15
CA TRP A 318 -3.26 0.11 19.66
C TRP A 318 -4.49 0.56 20.48
N ASN A 319 -4.28 0.96 21.72
CA ASN A 319 -5.39 1.34 22.61
C ASN A 319 -6.00 2.71 22.27
N GLY A 320 -5.32 3.51 21.42
CA GLY A 320 -5.79 4.87 21.11
C GLY A 320 -5.87 5.80 22.31
N VAL A 321 -6.39 6.98 22.10
CA VAL A 321 -6.61 8.02 23.12
C VAL A 321 -8.09 8.09 23.45
N PRO A 322 -8.52 7.96 24.72
CA PRO A 322 -9.91 8.14 25.10
C PRO A 322 -10.36 9.58 24.82
N GLU A 323 -11.58 9.74 24.33
CA GLU A 323 -12.14 11.05 23.94
C GLU A 323 -12.00 12.12 25.03
N PRO A 324 -12.22 11.83 26.34
CA PRO A 324 -12.06 12.84 27.38
C PRO A 324 -10.61 13.37 27.49
N ALA A 325 -9.61 12.52 27.34
CA ALA A 325 -8.21 12.95 27.35
C ALA A 325 -7.89 13.78 26.08
N LEU A 326 -8.43 13.37 24.92
CA LEU A 326 -8.27 14.08 23.65
C LEU A 326 -8.89 15.49 23.72
N THR A 327 -10.08 15.63 24.31
CA THR A 327 -10.85 16.88 24.39
C THR A 327 -10.58 17.67 25.66
N ARG A 328 -9.77 17.15 26.58
CA ARG A 328 -9.50 17.71 27.91
C ARG A 328 -10.79 17.94 28.75
N ASN A 329 -11.75 17.03 28.61
CA ASN A 329 -13.00 17.03 29.37
C ASN A 329 -12.78 16.39 30.74
N ALA A 330 -12.68 17.19 31.79
CA ALA A 330 -12.40 16.73 33.16
C ALA A 330 -13.47 15.76 33.70
N ALA A 331 -14.77 16.04 33.48
CA ALA A 331 -15.85 15.16 33.94
C ALA A 331 -15.83 13.78 33.22
N GLY A 332 -15.68 13.78 31.92
CA GLY A 332 -15.54 12.53 31.15
C GLY A 332 -14.26 11.77 31.49
N LEU A 333 -13.16 12.50 31.83
CA LEU A 333 -11.94 11.86 32.27
C LEU A 333 -12.09 11.18 33.63
N GLN A 334 -12.83 11.80 34.58
CA GLN A 334 -13.13 11.16 35.85
C GLN A 334 -13.91 9.86 35.66
N GLN A 335 -14.91 9.86 34.78
CA GLN A 335 -15.63 8.63 34.41
C GLN A 335 -14.69 7.56 33.80
N TYR A 336 -13.74 7.96 32.95
CA TYR A 336 -12.72 7.06 32.41
C TYR A 336 -11.83 6.48 33.50
N VAL A 337 -11.37 7.32 34.44
CA VAL A 337 -10.56 6.93 35.61
C VAL A 337 -11.29 5.90 36.47
N ASP A 338 -12.56 6.15 36.77
CA ASP A 338 -13.40 5.28 37.59
C ASP A 338 -13.64 3.91 36.91
N ASN A 339 -13.95 3.94 35.61
CA ASN A 339 -14.21 2.72 34.84
C ASN A 339 -12.99 1.79 34.66
N TYR A 340 -11.79 2.38 34.59
CA TYR A 340 -10.55 1.63 34.44
C TYR A 340 -9.82 1.44 35.78
N GLU A 341 -10.40 1.91 36.88
CA GLU A 341 -9.77 1.86 38.22
C GLU A 341 -8.33 2.39 38.20
N LEU A 342 -8.11 3.50 37.46
CA LEU A 342 -6.78 4.06 37.28
C LEU A 342 -6.23 4.58 38.59
N SER A 343 -4.92 4.41 38.77
CA SER A 343 -4.22 5.07 39.86
C SER A 343 -4.29 6.58 39.74
N PRO A 344 -4.22 7.36 40.84
CA PRO A 344 -4.15 8.82 40.79
C PRO A 344 -3.05 9.35 39.88
N GLU A 345 -1.90 8.65 39.82
CA GLU A 345 -0.77 8.97 38.93
C GLU A 345 -1.13 8.79 37.45
N ASP A 346 -1.81 7.70 37.08
CA ASP A 346 -2.25 7.43 35.71
C ASP A 346 -3.34 8.40 35.26
N ALA A 347 -4.24 8.80 36.16
CA ALA A 347 -5.25 9.81 35.91
C ALA A 347 -4.61 11.19 35.62
N GLU A 348 -3.62 11.60 36.43
CA GLU A 348 -2.87 12.83 36.20
C GLU A 348 -2.06 12.75 34.88
N ARG A 349 -1.50 11.58 34.58
CA ARG A 349 -0.78 11.32 33.32
C ARG A 349 -1.71 11.48 32.11
N ALA A 350 -2.92 10.95 32.16
CA ALA A 350 -3.90 11.09 31.08
C ALA A 350 -4.25 12.56 30.78
N LEU A 351 -4.40 13.38 31.83
CA LEU A 351 -4.61 14.83 31.70
C LEU A 351 -3.39 15.54 31.09
N ARG A 352 -2.19 15.21 31.57
CA ARG A 352 -0.95 15.85 31.15
C ARG A 352 -0.59 15.54 29.70
N GLU A 353 -0.70 14.28 29.29
CA GLU A 353 -0.35 13.82 27.96
C GLU A 353 -1.41 14.19 26.92
N GLY A 354 -2.68 14.24 27.29
CA GLY A 354 -3.79 14.66 26.45
C GLY A 354 -3.86 13.89 25.14
N ARG A 355 -3.73 14.59 24.01
CA ARG A 355 -3.74 14.00 22.66
C ARG A 355 -2.65 12.92 22.39
N ARG A 356 -1.61 12.88 23.19
CA ARG A 356 -0.50 11.94 23.03
C ARG A 356 -0.54 10.83 24.07
N TYR A 357 -1.59 10.75 24.88
CA TYR A 357 -1.73 9.79 25.95
C TYR A 357 -1.61 8.36 25.46
N ALA A 358 -0.83 7.55 26.19
CA ALA A 358 -0.75 6.11 26.02
C ALA A 358 -1.23 5.42 27.29
N TYR A 359 -2.15 4.48 27.14
CA TYR A 359 -2.65 3.67 28.26
C TYR A 359 -1.55 2.83 28.93
N TYR A 360 -0.73 2.19 28.11
CA TYR A 360 0.31 1.30 28.59
C TYR A 360 1.49 2.05 29.22
N THR A 361 2.01 1.51 30.33
CA THR A 361 3.16 2.06 31.06
C THR A 361 4.37 1.11 31.07
N TYR A 362 4.16 -0.17 30.78
CA TYR A 362 5.22 -1.17 30.75
C TYR A 362 6.19 -0.89 29.60
N ASP A 363 7.49 -0.82 29.89
CA ASP A 363 8.50 -0.39 28.91
C ASP A 363 8.65 -1.35 27.73
N ASN A 364 8.36 -2.63 27.91
CA ASN A 364 8.44 -3.62 26.86
C ASN A 364 7.06 -4.09 26.34
N GLN A 365 6.04 -3.23 26.42
CA GLN A 365 4.74 -3.43 25.79
C GLN A 365 4.89 -3.29 24.28
N THR A 366 5.54 -4.27 23.65
CA THR A 366 5.99 -4.16 22.25
C THR A 366 5.54 -5.36 21.43
N ASP A 367 5.38 -5.11 20.14
CA ASP A 367 5.30 -6.13 19.12
C ASP A 367 6.69 -6.36 18.52
N ASN A 368 7.06 -7.63 18.37
CA ASN A 368 8.33 -8.07 17.82
C ASN A 368 8.04 -9.13 16.78
N TYR A 369 8.09 -8.77 15.53
CA TYR A 369 7.77 -9.70 14.46
C TYR A 369 8.80 -9.62 13.33
N GLN A 370 9.01 -10.74 12.64
CA GLN A 370 9.89 -10.83 11.49
C GLN A 370 9.23 -11.64 10.40
N GLN A 371 9.29 -11.10 9.16
CA GLN A 371 8.92 -11.83 7.94
C GLN A 371 10.11 -11.95 7.01
N ASN A 372 10.35 -13.18 6.52
CA ASN A 372 11.35 -13.49 5.51
C ASN A 372 10.65 -14.02 4.27
N HIS A 373 10.92 -13.41 3.12
CA HIS A 373 10.32 -13.76 1.84
C HIS A 373 11.38 -14.31 0.89
N TYR A 374 11.04 -15.38 0.20
CA TYR A 374 11.86 -16.01 -0.82
C TYR A 374 10.98 -16.22 -2.06
N GLN A 375 11.43 -15.74 -3.21
CA GLN A 375 10.72 -15.86 -4.48
C GLN A 375 11.68 -16.31 -5.57
N LEU A 376 11.28 -17.31 -6.37
CA LEU A 376 11.98 -17.73 -7.57
C LEU A 376 11.06 -17.53 -8.77
N HIS A 377 11.43 -16.60 -9.64
CA HIS A 377 10.66 -16.23 -10.83
C HIS A 377 11.32 -16.79 -12.08
N LEU A 378 10.52 -17.42 -12.94
CA LEU A 378 10.89 -17.86 -14.28
C LEU A 378 9.97 -17.18 -15.29
N THR A 379 10.55 -16.56 -16.31
CA THR A 379 9.82 -16.14 -17.51
C THR A 379 10.51 -16.77 -18.72
N GLN A 380 9.74 -17.51 -19.53
CA GLN A 380 10.23 -18.20 -20.71
C GLN A 380 9.38 -17.84 -21.92
N GLY A 381 10.00 -17.24 -22.93
CA GLY A 381 9.37 -17.05 -24.24
C GLY A 381 9.31 -18.38 -25.03
N LEU A 382 8.12 -18.69 -25.53
CA LEU A 382 7.83 -19.87 -26.36
C LEU A 382 7.47 -19.41 -27.79
N GLY A 383 8.50 -19.17 -28.59
CA GLY A 383 8.35 -18.63 -29.93
C GLY A 383 8.01 -17.11 -29.91
N ARG A 384 7.22 -16.64 -30.91
CA ARG A 384 6.98 -15.19 -31.13
C ARG A 384 5.82 -14.63 -30.31
N ASN A 385 4.85 -15.46 -29.96
CA ASN A 385 3.55 -14.99 -29.45
C ASN A 385 3.21 -15.48 -28.05
N TRP A 386 3.96 -16.43 -27.53
CA TRP A 386 3.67 -17.08 -26.24
C TRP A 386 4.79 -16.84 -25.25
N ASN A 387 4.44 -16.65 -23.99
CA ASN A 387 5.36 -16.74 -22.89
C ASN A 387 4.71 -17.47 -21.71
N VAL A 388 5.53 -18.20 -20.97
CA VAL A 388 5.20 -18.77 -19.67
C VAL A 388 5.89 -17.95 -18.60
N ALA A 389 5.17 -17.57 -17.58
CA ALA A 389 5.70 -16.97 -16.39
C ALA A 389 5.25 -17.79 -15.17
N ALA A 390 6.18 -18.11 -14.28
CA ALA A 390 5.91 -18.87 -13.07
C ALA A 390 6.72 -18.30 -11.90
N ALA A 391 6.17 -18.42 -10.69
CA ALA A 391 6.93 -18.15 -9.48
C ALA A 391 6.62 -19.18 -8.41
N ALA A 392 7.66 -19.64 -7.72
CA ALA A 392 7.58 -20.35 -6.46
C ALA A 392 7.90 -19.37 -5.34
N HIS A 393 7.20 -19.47 -4.22
CA HIS A 393 7.41 -18.58 -3.09
C HIS A 393 7.33 -19.29 -1.73
N LEU A 394 8.03 -18.70 -0.77
CA LEU A 394 7.97 -19.06 0.64
C LEU A 394 8.07 -17.78 1.47
N THR A 395 7.14 -17.59 2.36
CA THR A 395 7.19 -16.58 3.42
C THR A 395 7.25 -17.28 4.77
N ARG A 396 8.22 -16.92 5.61
CA ARG A 396 8.36 -17.36 6.99
C ARG A 396 8.09 -16.17 7.90
N GLY A 397 7.01 -16.21 8.66
CA GLY A 397 6.65 -15.21 9.65
C GLY A 397 6.77 -15.80 11.07
N PHE A 398 7.35 -15.05 12.00
CA PHE A 398 7.41 -15.44 13.40
C PHE A 398 7.64 -14.24 14.31
N GLY A 399 7.01 -14.27 15.46
CA GLY A 399 7.15 -13.21 16.43
C GLY A 399 6.08 -13.23 17.51
N TYR A 400 6.12 -12.25 18.36
CA TYR A 400 5.21 -12.12 19.49
C TYR A 400 4.96 -10.65 19.83
N TYR A 401 3.83 -10.40 20.42
CA TYR A 401 3.65 -9.19 21.21
C TYR A 401 3.66 -9.52 22.71
N GLU A 402 4.34 -8.64 23.49
CA GLU A 402 4.55 -8.80 24.93
C GLU A 402 3.67 -7.79 25.67
N SER A 403 3.01 -8.24 26.74
CA SER A 403 2.10 -7.42 27.52
C SER A 403 2.23 -7.66 29.01
N LEU A 404 2.27 -6.59 29.79
CA LEU A 404 2.03 -6.66 31.24
C LEU A 404 0.50 -6.74 31.45
N ARG A 405 0.10 -7.74 32.21
CA ARG A 405 -1.30 -8.00 32.59
C ARG A 405 -1.43 -7.92 34.11
N LEU A 406 -2.23 -6.99 34.58
CA LEU A 406 -2.45 -6.82 36.02
C LEU A 406 -3.66 -7.63 36.48
N ASP A 407 -3.58 -8.19 37.69
CA ASP A 407 -4.67 -8.89 38.39
C ASP A 407 -5.39 -9.93 37.52
N ARG A 408 -4.67 -10.88 36.94
CA ARG A 408 -5.21 -11.94 36.08
C ARG A 408 -5.45 -13.23 36.88
N LYS A 409 -6.53 -13.94 36.54
CA LYS A 409 -6.79 -15.28 37.08
C LYS A 409 -5.71 -16.23 36.58
N LEU A 410 -5.11 -16.98 37.48
CA LEU A 410 -4.12 -18.00 37.14
C LEU A 410 -4.70 -19.07 36.21
N ALA A 411 -5.97 -19.43 36.42
CA ALA A 411 -6.68 -20.42 35.59
C ALA A 411 -6.81 -20.00 34.12
N ASP A 412 -6.93 -18.68 33.81
CA ASP A 412 -6.98 -18.18 32.44
C ASP A 412 -5.68 -18.44 31.67
N TYR A 413 -4.58 -18.69 32.38
CA TYR A 413 -3.26 -18.99 31.84
C TYR A 413 -2.83 -20.44 32.06
N ASN A 414 -3.79 -21.33 32.38
CA ASN A 414 -3.50 -22.75 32.71
C ASN A 414 -2.46 -22.90 33.81
N LEU A 415 -2.48 -22.00 34.80
CA LEU A 415 -1.63 -22.03 35.97
C LEU A 415 -2.43 -22.45 37.21
N PRO A 416 -1.89 -23.31 38.08
CA PRO A 416 -2.54 -23.70 39.34
C PRO A 416 -2.53 -22.55 40.34
N ASP A 417 -3.51 -22.55 41.24
CA ASP A 417 -3.53 -21.65 42.40
C ASP A 417 -2.25 -21.75 43.20
N VAL A 418 -1.80 -20.66 43.80
CA VAL A 418 -0.61 -20.62 44.66
C VAL A 418 -1.03 -20.61 46.13
N VAL A 419 -0.61 -21.61 46.89
CA VAL A 419 -0.86 -21.67 48.31
C VAL A 419 0.33 -21.17 49.07
N LEU A 420 0.17 -20.09 49.84
CA LEU A 420 1.18 -19.50 50.68
C LEU A 420 0.91 -19.87 52.14
N GLY A 421 1.99 -20.13 52.93
CA GLY A 421 1.90 -20.47 54.33
C GLY A 421 1.83 -21.99 54.57
N THR A 422 1.73 -22.37 55.84
CA THR A 422 1.60 -23.77 56.32
C THR A 422 0.29 -23.92 57.04
N ALA A 423 -0.35 -25.10 56.92
CA ALA A 423 -1.59 -25.40 57.65
C ALA A 423 -1.43 -25.19 59.14
N PRO A 424 -2.40 -24.57 59.86
CA PRO A 424 -3.74 -24.14 59.34
C PRO A 424 -3.75 -22.76 58.71
N ASN A 425 -2.66 -22.01 58.71
CA ASN A 425 -2.59 -20.61 58.23
C ASN A 425 -2.14 -20.54 56.76
N THR A 426 -3.02 -20.94 55.86
CA THR A 426 -2.77 -20.87 54.40
C THR A 426 -3.58 -19.77 53.71
N THR A 427 -2.95 -19.10 52.75
CA THR A 427 -3.65 -18.15 51.86
C THR A 427 -3.55 -18.68 50.42
N THR A 428 -4.69 -18.81 49.74
CA THR A 428 -4.74 -19.25 48.35
C THR A 428 -4.80 -18.04 47.42
N ILE A 429 -3.76 -17.86 46.62
CA ILE A 429 -3.66 -16.83 45.60
C ILE A 429 -4.23 -17.41 44.28
N LYS A 430 -5.32 -16.77 43.74
CA LYS A 430 -5.97 -17.17 42.51
C LYS A 430 -5.73 -16.18 41.35
N ARG A 431 -5.18 -15.04 41.66
CA ARG A 431 -4.92 -13.93 40.73
C ARG A 431 -3.50 -13.40 40.92
N THR A 432 -2.89 -12.96 39.83
CA THR A 432 -1.52 -12.43 39.83
C THR A 432 -1.33 -11.39 38.73
N ASP A 433 -0.32 -10.55 38.94
CA ASP A 433 0.25 -9.80 37.81
C ASP A 433 1.21 -10.71 37.08
N LEU A 434 1.20 -10.64 35.76
CA LEU A 434 2.08 -11.43 34.90
C LEU A 434 2.48 -10.67 33.63
N VAL A 435 3.54 -11.15 32.99
CA VAL A 435 3.93 -10.75 31.65
C VAL A 435 3.74 -11.93 30.72
N ASP A 436 2.92 -11.75 29.69
CA ASP A 436 2.68 -12.75 28.67
C ASP A 436 3.21 -12.33 27.31
N ARG A 437 3.51 -13.32 26.47
CA ARG A 437 3.78 -13.20 25.05
C ARG A 437 2.76 -14.00 24.27
N LYS A 438 2.15 -13.38 23.28
CA LYS A 438 1.30 -14.07 22.32
C LYS A 438 2.06 -14.20 21.01
N TRP A 439 2.30 -15.44 20.62
CA TRP A 439 3.16 -15.80 19.49
C TRP A 439 2.35 -16.11 18.24
N LEU A 440 2.91 -15.71 17.10
CA LEU A 440 2.58 -16.17 15.76
C LEU A 440 3.80 -16.86 15.17
N ASP A 441 3.61 -18.04 14.60
CA ASP A 441 4.66 -18.82 13.97
C ASP A 441 4.12 -19.47 12.69
N ASN A 442 4.39 -18.83 11.52
CA ASN A 442 3.72 -19.19 10.30
C ASN A 442 4.63 -19.43 9.11
N TYR A 443 4.14 -20.27 8.19
CA TYR A 443 4.69 -20.51 6.87
C TYR A 443 3.60 -20.28 5.83
N PHE A 444 3.90 -19.50 4.81
CA PHE A 444 3.06 -19.32 3.62
C PHE A 444 3.88 -19.63 2.38
N PHE A 445 3.48 -20.66 1.63
CA PHE A 445 4.24 -21.11 0.48
C PHE A 445 3.32 -21.58 -0.65
N GLY A 446 3.88 -21.58 -1.86
CA GLY A 446 3.11 -21.99 -3.01
C GLY A 446 3.79 -21.70 -4.34
N GLY A 447 2.97 -21.79 -5.38
CA GLY A 447 3.37 -21.49 -6.73
C GLY A 447 2.25 -20.86 -7.53
N ILE A 448 2.63 -19.93 -8.38
CA ILE A 448 1.74 -19.25 -9.32
C ILE A 448 2.28 -19.33 -10.72
N PHE A 449 1.42 -19.39 -11.72
CA PHE A 449 1.82 -19.43 -13.12
C PHE A 449 0.85 -18.68 -14.04
N ALA A 450 1.37 -18.27 -15.19
CA ALA A 450 0.59 -17.69 -16.28
C ALA A 450 1.16 -18.08 -17.63
N LEU A 451 0.32 -18.56 -18.53
CA LEU A 451 0.60 -18.74 -19.94
C LEU A 451 -0.04 -17.57 -20.69
N ASN A 452 0.76 -16.72 -21.28
CA ASN A 452 0.31 -15.54 -21.99
C ASN A 452 0.44 -15.72 -23.51
N TYR A 453 -0.63 -15.42 -24.23
CA TYR A 453 -0.67 -15.30 -25.68
C TYR A 453 -0.77 -13.82 -26.05
N GLN A 454 0.28 -13.29 -26.67
CA GLN A 454 0.39 -11.87 -27.02
C GLN A 454 1.01 -11.77 -28.45
N PRO A 455 0.19 -12.00 -29.49
CA PRO A 455 0.71 -11.91 -30.86
C PRO A 455 1.07 -10.46 -31.20
N ALA A 456 2.14 -10.27 -31.95
CA ALA A 456 2.59 -8.96 -32.45
C ALA A 456 1.52 -8.33 -33.36
N GLU A 457 0.92 -9.14 -34.22
CA GLU A 457 -0.23 -8.81 -35.06
C GLU A 457 -1.37 -9.75 -34.69
N GLY A 458 -2.44 -9.23 -34.09
CA GLY A 458 -3.56 -10.08 -33.72
C GLY A 458 -4.62 -9.33 -32.92
N LYS A 459 -5.86 -9.74 -33.11
CA LYS A 459 -7.02 -9.13 -32.45
C LYS A 459 -7.26 -9.67 -31.03
N VAL A 460 -6.57 -10.75 -30.64
CA VAL A 460 -6.80 -11.42 -29.36
C VAL A 460 -5.51 -11.50 -28.55
N GLN A 461 -5.59 -11.07 -27.29
CA GLN A 461 -4.58 -11.37 -26.26
C GLN A 461 -5.26 -12.24 -25.22
N ALA A 462 -4.60 -13.28 -24.73
CA ALA A 462 -5.17 -14.19 -23.74
C ALA A 462 -4.15 -14.56 -22.67
N THR A 463 -4.63 -14.84 -21.49
CA THR A 463 -3.86 -15.37 -20.37
C THR A 463 -4.64 -16.51 -19.73
N LEU A 464 -3.99 -17.65 -19.57
CA LEU A 464 -4.45 -18.77 -18.75
C LEU A 464 -3.49 -18.90 -17.58
N GLY A 465 -3.99 -18.93 -16.37
CA GLY A 465 -3.11 -19.01 -15.21
C GLY A 465 -3.80 -19.57 -13.98
N GLY A 466 -3.06 -19.61 -12.90
CA GLY A 466 -3.54 -20.11 -11.64
C GLY A 466 -2.45 -20.16 -10.57
N GLY A 467 -2.81 -20.73 -9.44
CA GLY A 467 -1.88 -20.90 -8.34
C GLY A 467 -2.42 -21.84 -7.28
N TRP A 468 -1.51 -22.31 -6.49
CA TRP A 468 -1.75 -23.06 -5.26
C TRP A 468 -0.92 -22.45 -4.15
N ASN A 469 -1.56 -22.17 -3.01
CA ASN A 469 -0.91 -21.60 -1.83
C ASN A 469 -1.36 -22.37 -0.59
N ARG A 470 -0.44 -22.58 0.35
CA ARG A 470 -0.73 -23.16 1.65
C ARG A 470 -0.14 -22.31 2.76
N PHE A 471 -0.95 -22.07 3.77
CA PHE A 471 -0.59 -21.36 5.00
C PHE A 471 -0.72 -22.30 6.17
N LEU A 472 0.29 -22.31 7.02
CA LEU A 472 0.35 -23.04 8.29
C LEU A 472 0.67 -22.01 9.37
N ASN A 473 -0.06 -22.00 10.47
CA ASN A 473 0.15 -21.03 11.53
C ASN A 473 -0.10 -21.63 12.90
N ASP A 474 0.88 -21.54 13.79
CA ASP A 474 0.78 -21.84 15.20
C ASP A 474 0.54 -20.54 15.98
N HIS A 475 -0.50 -20.52 16.81
CA HIS A 475 -0.80 -19.46 17.76
C HIS A 475 -0.61 -20.00 19.18
N TYR A 476 0.22 -19.36 19.99
CA TYR A 476 0.39 -19.79 21.38
C TYR A 476 0.76 -18.65 22.32
N GLY A 477 0.38 -18.80 23.58
CA GLY A 477 0.74 -17.88 24.65
C GLY A 477 1.88 -18.43 25.53
N GLU A 478 2.78 -17.56 25.98
CA GLU A 478 3.80 -17.87 26.98
C GLU A 478 3.73 -16.88 28.13
N VAL A 479 3.60 -17.35 29.35
CA VAL A 479 3.83 -16.54 30.56
C VAL A 479 5.33 -16.54 30.83
N ILE A 480 5.96 -15.37 30.76
CA ILE A 480 7.41 -15.23 30.96
C ILE A 480 7.78 -14.70 32.35
N TRP A 481 6.82 -14.15 33.06
CA TRP A 481 6.95 -13.67 34.43
C TRP A 481 5.57 -13.64 35.09
N ALA A 482 5.55 -13.97 36.38
CA ALA A 482 4.37 -13.77 37.23
C ALA A 482 4.82 -13.39 38.66
N ARG A 483 4.02 -12.50 39.31
CA ARG A 483 4.30 -12.11 40.70
C ARG A 483 4.18 -13.30 41.66
N TYR A 484 3.18 -14.15 41.41
CA TYR A 484 2.96 -15.41 42.15
C TYR A 484 2.83 -16.55 41.16
N ALA A 485 3.64 -17.59 41.33
CA ALA A 485 3.57 -18.78 40.51
C ALA A 485 3.94 -20.01 41.39
N SER A 486 3.20 -21.10 41.24
CA SER A 486 3.48 -22.37 41.94
C SER A 486 4.46 -23.24 41.15
N THR A 487 4.66 -22.96 39.87
CA THR A 487 5.63 -23.64 39.02
C THR A 487 6.86 -22.79 38.84
N GLY A 488 8.04 -23.34 38.98
CA GLY A 488 9.30 -22.64 38.74
C GLY A 488 9.66 -22.52 37.27
N ASN A 489 8.81 -22.94 36.38
CA ASN A 489 9.07 -22.90 34.94
C ASN A 489 8.63 -21.55 34.37
N ILE A 490 9.63 -20.73 34.04
CA ILE A 490 9.46 -19.52 33.22
C ILE A 490 9.21 -19.99 31.79
N ARG A 491 8.35 -19.26 30.99
CA ARG A 491 7.88 -19.60 29.64
C ARG A 491 6.87 -20.76 29.67
N HIS A 492 5.99 -20.74 30.64
CA HIS A 492 4.83 -21.61 30.66
C HIS A 492 3.93 -21.33 29.49
N ARG A 493 3.67 -22.35 28.64
CA ARG A 493 2.74 -22.26 27.50
C ARG A 493 1.32 -22.25 28.03
N SER A 494 0.64 -21.12 27.91
CA SER A 494 -0.70 -20.94 28.46
C SER A 494 -1.80 -21.48 27.53
N TYR A 495 -1.64 -21.36 26.22
CA TYR A 495 -2.57 -21.90 25.22
C TYR A 495 -1.81 -22.27 23.94
N PHE A 496 -2.47 -23.07 23.10
CA PHE A 496 -1.99 -23.44 21.77
C PHE A 496 -3.15 -23.78 20.85
N ASN A 497 -3.11 -23.27 19.63
CA ASN A 497 -3.93 -23.73 18.53
C ASN A 497 -3.16 -23.61 17.23
N ASP A 498 -3.56 -24.40 16.25
CA ASP A 498 -2.99 -24.36 14.92
C ASP A 498 -4.06 -24.13 13.85
N ALA A 499 -3.63 -23.55 12.76
CA ALA A 499 -4.49 -23.30 11.61
C ALA A 499 -3.81 -23.69 10.30
N THR A 500 -4.58 -24.24 9.40
CA THR A 500 -4.17 -24.55 8.03
C THR A 500 -5.16 -23.96 7.05
N LYS A 501 -4.64 -23.18 6.07
CA LYS A 501 -5.45 -22.68 4.96
C LYS A 501 -4.82 -23.04 3.64
N THR A 502 -5.59 -23.64 2.73
CA THR A 502 -5.15 -23.97 1.39
C THR A 502 -6.02 -23.26 0.36
N ASP A 503 -5.42 -22.58 -0.60
CA ASP A 503 -6.09 -21.83 -1.67
C ASP A 503 -5.63 -22.37 -3.03
N TYR A 504 -6.57 -22.79 -3.86
CA TYR A 504 -6.39 -23.14 -5.25
C TYR A 504 -7.14 -22.14 -6.10
N ASN A 505 -6.50 -21.61 -7.13
CA ASN A 505 -7.17 -20.75 -8.09
C ASN A 505 -6.76 -21.10 -9.52
N ALA A 506 -7.70 -20.94 -10.43
CA ALA A 506 -7.49 -21.00 -11.87
C ALA A 506 -8.26 -19.87 -12.53
N TYR A 507 -7.68 -19.22 -13.53
CA TYR A 507 -8.32 -18.14 -14.26
C TYR A 507 -7.99 -18.16 -15.75
N ALA A 508 -8.92 -17.65 -16.54
CA ALA A 508 -8.75 -17.39 -17.96
C ALA A 508 -9.20 -15.97 -18.28
N ARG A 509 -8.37 -15.24 -18.98
CA ARG A 509 -8.61 -13.85 -19.39
C ARG A 509 -8.35 -13.68 -20.87
N ALA A 510 -9.19 -12.90 -21.53
CA ALA A 510 -8.99 -12.52 -22.92
C ALA A 510 -9.33 -11.03 -23.14
N ILE A 511 -8.56 -10.38 -23.99
CA ILE A 511 -8.85 -9.07 -24.55
C ILE A 511 -8.97 -9.26 -26.06
N TRP A 512 -10.16 -8.99 -26.60
CA TRP A 512 -10.46 -9.12 -28.02
C TRP A 512 -10.74 -7.74 -28.65
N GLN A 513 -9.93 -7.37 -29.63
CA GLN A 513 -10.17 -6.20 -30.47
C GLN A 513 -11.28 -6.51 -31.46
N ALA A 514 -12.54 -6.38 -31.02
CA ALA A 514 -13.71 -6.72 -31.83
C ALA A 514 -13.87 -5.83 -33.07
N LEU A 515 -13.61 -4.52 -32.90
CA LEU A 515 -13.55 -3.52 -33.95
C LEU A 515 -12.27 -2.71 -33.82
N GLU A 516 -11.90 -1.92 -34.83
CA GLU A 516 -10.70 -1.07 -34.82
C GLU A 516 -10.59 -0.21 -33.51
N LYS A 517 -11.72 0.28 -33.01
CA LYS A 517 -11.82 1.16 -31.85
C LYS A 517 -12.46 0.52 -30.62
N LEU A 518 -12.91 -0.74 -30.70
CA LEU A 518 -13.62 -1.41 -29.62
C LEU A 518 -12.88 -2.66 -29.16
N SER A 519 -12.47 -2.69 -27.90
CA SER A 519 -11.93 -3.88 -27.23
C SER A 519 -12.97 -4.45 -26.26
N VAL A 520 -13.10 -5.76 -26.25
CA VAL A 520 -13.90 -6.55 -25.30
C VAL A 520 -12.96 -7.28 -24.35
N TYR A 521 -13.18 -7.14 -23.08
CA TYR A 521 -12.45 -7.82 -22.01
C TYR A 521 -13.35 -8.87 -21.38
N ALA A 522 -12.84 -10.06 -21.18
CA ALA A 522 -13.50 -11.13 -20.41
C ALA A 522 -12.47 -11.81 -19.51
N ASP A 523 -12.87 -12.11 -18.28
CA ASP A 523 -12.01 -12.71 -17.27
C ASP A 523 -12.88 -13.58 -16.35
N VAL A 524 -12.50 -14.82 -16.14
CA VAL A 524 -13.18 -15.76 -15.26
C VAL A 524 -12.18 -16.38 -14.32
N GLN A 525 -12.55 -16.50 -13.05
CA GLN A 525 -11.74 -17.16 -12.02
C GLN A 525 -12.59 -18.14 -11.22
N VAL A 526 -12.01 -19.29 -10.92
CA VAL A 526 -12.51 -20.23 -9.91
C VAL A 526 -11.48 -20.30 -8.80
N ARG A 527 -11.96 -20.17 -7.54
CA ARG A 527 -11.13 -20.34 -6.35
C ARG A 527 -11.76 -21.38 -5.43
N ARG A 528 -10.93 -22.29 -4.91
CA ARG A 528 -11.32 -23.23 -3.85
C ARG A 528 -10.42 -23.01 -2.64
N ILE A 529 -11.04 -22.83 -1.48
CA ILE A 529 -10.38 -22.54 -0.22
C ILE A 529 -10.84 -23.58 0.81
N ASN A 530 -9.85 -24.17 1.50
CA ASN A 530 -10.07 -25.03 2.66
C ASN A 530 -9.40 -24.35 3.86
N TYR A 531 -10.12 -24.19 4.96
CA TYR A 531 -9.63 -23.62 6.20
C TYR A 531 -9.98 -24.53 7.36
N GLU A 532 -9.00 -24.87 8.18
CA GLU A 532 -9.14 -25.64 9.42
C GLU A 532 -8.39 -24.92 10.54
N LEU A 533 -9.02 -24.83 11.70
CA LEU A 533 -8.50 -24.27 12.93
C LEU A 533 -8.91 -25.17 14.07
N ASP A 534 -8.00 -25.53 14.95
CA ASP A 534 -8.26 -26.35 16.13
C ASP A 534 -7.34 -26.02 17.30
N GLY A 535 -7.83 -26.18 18.52
CA GLY A 535 -7.07 -26.07 19.73
C GLY A 535 -7.69 -25.19 20.80
N ILE A 536 -6.83 -24.52 21.58
CA ILE A 536 -7.22 -23.66 22.70
C ILE A 536 -6.70 -22.25 22.43
N GLU A 537 -7.56 -21.26 22.57
CA GLU A 537 -7.27 -19.82 22.48
C GLU A 537 -7.00 -19.23 23.88
N ASP A 538 -6.67 -17.95 23.91
CA ASP A 538 -6.50 -17.18 25.15
C ASP A 538 -7.65 -17.40 26.15
N LYS A 539 -7.34 -17.36 27.44
CA LYS A 539 -8.28 -17.64 28.55
C LYS A 539 -8.88 -19.05 28.54
N GLN A 540 -8.17 -20.00 27.98
CA GLN A 540 -8.57 -21.42 27.89
C GLN A 540 -9.86 -21.65 27.11
N VAL A 541 -10.17 -20.81 26.10
CA VAL A 541 -11.36 -20.98 25.27
C VAL A 541 -11.06 -21.97 24.15
N PRO A 542 -11.80 -23.12 24.07
CA PRO A 542 -11.68 -24.03 22.94
C PRO A 542 -12.10 -23.33 21.63
N VAL A 543 -11.30 -23.49 20.58
CA VAL A 543 -11.61 -22.97 19.25
C VAL A 543 -11.51 -24.09 18.24
N ALA A 544 -12.51 -24.16 17.36
CA ALA A 544 -12.51 -25.07 16.22
C ALA A 544 -13.31 -24.44 15.09
N ALA A 545 -12.75 -24.44 13.90
CA ALA A 545 -13.45 -24.00 12.70
C ALA A 545 -13.02 -24.86 11.51
N LYS A 546 -13.99 -25.27 10.70
CA LYS A 546 -13.75 -25.93 9.41
C LYS A 546 -14.63 -25.28 8.36
N ALA A 547 -14.01 -24.77 7.30
CA ALA A 547 -14.73 -24.05 6.26
C ALA A 547 -14.16 -24.39 4.88
N ASP A 548 -15.08 -24.68 3.95
CA ASP A 548 -14.80 -24.98 2.56
C ASP A 548 -15.58 -24.04 1.66
N TYR A 549 -14.89 -23.34 0.78
CA TYR A 549 -15.50 -22.40 -0.16
C TYR A 549 -15.09 -22.72 -1.59
N THR A 550 -16.03 -22.58 -2.50
CA THR A 550 -15.77 -22.58 -3.95
C THR A 550 -16.43 -21.34 -4.54
N PHE A 551 -15.63 -20.46 -5.09
CA PHE A 551 -16.07 -19.18 -5.65
C PHE A 551 -15.88 -19.13 -7.15
N PHE A 552 -16.87 -18.57 -7.85
CA PHE A 552 -16.81 -18.24 -9.27
C PHE A 552 -16.91 -16.74 -9.45
N ASN A 553 -15.86 -16.12 -10.02
CA ASN A 553 -15.67 -14.69 -10.12
C ASN A 553 -15.55 -14.25 -11.61
N PRO A 554 -16.69 -14.11 -12.33
CA PRO A 554 -16.68 -13.62 -13.69
C PRO A 554 -16.54 -12.10 -13.75
N LYS A 555 -15.87 -11.62 -14.81
CA LYS A 555 -15.71 -10.19 -15.10
C LYS A 555 -15.81 -9.97 -16.61
N ALA A 556 -16.40 -8.87 -17.00
CA ALA A 556 -16.48 -8.44 -18.40
C ALA A 556 -16.36 -6.93 -18.51
N GLY A 557 -15.84 -6.46 -19.60
CA GLY A 557 -15.73 -5.02 -19.85
C GLY A 557 -15.58 -4.69 -21.33
N LEU A 558 -15.89 -3.44 -21.62
CA LEU A 558 -15.78 -2.84 -22.95
C LEU A 558 -14.88 -1.62 -22.83
N THR A 559 -14.00 -1.44 -23.79
CA THR A 559 -13.17 -0.23 -23.92
C THR A 559 -13.31 0.30 -25.34
N TRP A 560 -13.83 1.52 -25.47
CA TRP A 560 -14.05 2.16 -26.76
C TRP A 560 -13.14 3.37 -26.92
N GLN A 561 -12.22 3.31 -27.87
CA GLN A 561 -11.31 4.39 -28.23
C GLN A 561 -12.04 5.37 -29.17
N LEU A 562 -12.63 6.43 -28.60
CA LEU A 562 -13.32 7.48 -29.36
C LEU A 562 -12.35 8.20 -30.30
N ALA A 563 -11.16 8.51 -29.80
CA ALA A 563 -10.05 9.13 -30.52
C ALA A 563 -8.73 8.60 -29.95
N PRO A 564 -7.57 8.81 -30.58
CA PRO A 564 -6.27 8.37 -30.04
C PRO A 564 -5.98 8.83 -28.61
N THR A 565 -6.62 9.91 -28.18
CA THR A 565 -6.43 10.54 -26.85
C THR A 565 -7.63 10.37 -25.92
N GLN A 566 -8.68 9.66 -26.34
CA GLN A 566 -9.96 9.60 -25.63
C GLN A 566 -10.49 8.18 -25.59
N THR A 567 -10.79 7.68 -24.40
CA THR A 567 -11.25 6.32 -24.16
C THR A 567 -12.47 6.33 -23.23
N LEU A 568 -13.55 5.65 -23.64
CA LEU A 568 -14.66 5.27 -22.78
C LEU A 568 -14.48 3.80 -22.36
N TYR A 569 -14.86 3.46 -21.13
CA TYR A 569 -14.91 2.09 -20.71
C TYR A 569 -16.11 1.82 -19.81
N ALA A 570 -16.55 0.57 -19.79
CA ALA A 570 -17.54 0.06 -18.84
C ALA A 570 -17.20 -1.37 -18.46
N SER A 571 -17.42 -1.74 -17.21
CA SER A 571 -17.14 -3.09 -16.71
C SER A 571 -18.14 -3.54 -15.67
N TYR A 572 -18.30 -4.85 -15.60
CA TYR A 572 -19.03 -5.55 -14.54
C TYR A 572 -18.19 -6.70 -14.01
N ALA A 573 -18.09 -6.80 -12.68
CA ALA A 573 -17.30 -7.82 -12.03
C ALA A 573 -18.06 -8.43 -10.84
N VAL A 574 -17.84 -9.72 -10.59
CA VAL A 574 -18.27 -10.41 -9.37
C VAL A 574 -17.03 -10.84 -8.62
N ALA A 575 -17.03 -10.63 -7.31
CA ALA A 575 -16.01 -11.11 -6.41
C ALA A 575 -16.62 -11.72 -5.16
N HIS A 576 -15.96 -12.73 -4.60
CA HIS A 576 -16.32 -13.35 -3.33
C HIS A 576 -15.13 -13.29 -2.38
N ARG A 577 -15.44 -13.21 -1.09
CA ARG A 577 -14.43 -13.24 -0.03
C ARG A 577 -14.92 -14.12 1.13
N GLU A 578 -14.08 -15.03 1.55
CA GLU A 578 -14.30 -15.82 2.75
C GLU A 578 -14.09 -14.99 4.03
N PRO A 579 -14.71 -15.37 5.16
CA PRO A 579 -14.42 -14.79 6.47
C PRO A 579 -12.96 -14.99 6.89
N VAL A 580 -12.46 -14.13 7.77
CA VAL A 580 -11.13 -14.24 8.39
C VAL A 580 -11.21 -14.94 9.75
N ARG A 581 -10.06 -15.32 10.31
CA ARG A 581 -9.97 -16.02 11.61
C ARG A 581 -10.82 -15.34 12.69
N SER A 582 -10.68 -14.03 12.90
CA SER A 582 -11.41 -13.31 13.94
C SER A 582 -12.93 -13.35 13.76
N ASP A 583 -13.44 -13.54 12.55
CA ASP A 583 -14.87 -13.71 12.32
C ASP A 583 -15.37 -15.06 12.87
N PHE A 584 -14.50 -16.06 13.05
CA PHE A 584 -14.83 -17.34 13.67
C PHE A 584 -14.60 -17.36 15.18
N THR A 585 -13.51 -16.72 15.67
CA THR A 585 -13.06 -16.79 17.08
C THR A 585 -13.72 -15.73 17.97
N ASP A 586 -13.95 -14.51 17.44
CA ASP A 586 -14.37 -13.34 18.23
C ASP A 586 -15.86 -13.00 18.05
N ARG A 587 -16.69 -14.03 17.88
CA ARG A 587 -18.14 -13.86 17.66
C ARG A 587 -18.90 -13.56 18.93
N PRO A 588 -20.02 -12.81 18.84
CA PRO A 588 -21.00 -12.81 19.90
C PRO A 588 -21.56 -14.22 20.15
N LEU A 589 -21.78 -14.60 21.39
CA LEU A 589 -22.48 -15.82 21.77
C LEU A 589 -23.85 -15.85 21.07
N ASN A 590 -24.19 -16.98 20.41
CA ASN A 590 -25.42 -17.19 19.63
C ASN A 590 -25.45 -16.61 18.20
N ASP A 591 -24.33 -16.25 17.60
CA ASP A 591 -24.30 -15.91 16.17
C ASP A 591 -24.37 -17.20 15.30
N ALA A 592 -25.09 -17.12 14.18
CA ALA A 592 -25.24 -18.20 13.21
C ALA A 592 -23.97 -18.57 12.42
N GLY A 593 -22.85 -17.91 12.74
CA GLY A 593 -21.57 -18.05 12.06
C GLY A 593 -21.39 -17.08 10.89
N PRO A 594 -20.13 -16.75 10.56
CA PRO A 594 -19.83 -15.79 9.52
C PRO A 594 -20.15 -16.37 8.13
N LYS A 595 -20.75 -15.55 7.26
CA LYS A 595 -21.03 -15.89 5.87
C LYS A 595 -20.02 -15.24 4.95
N ALA A 596 -19.67 -15.95 3.88
CA ALA A 596 -18.87 -15.38 2.81
C ALA A 596 -19.56 -14.18 2.18
N GLU A 597 -18.77 -13.17 1.83
CA GLU A 597 -19.22 -11.96 1.18
C GLU A 597 -19.29 -12.12 -0.34
N GLN A 598 -20.25 -11.46 -0.96
CA GLN A 598 -20.33 -11.34 -2.41
C GLN A 598 -20.44 -9.88 -2.82
N LEU A 599 -19.64 -9.48 -3.79
CA LEU A 599 -19.64 -8.15 -4.39
C LEU A 599 -19.98 -8.23 -5.87
N HIS A 600 -20.90 -7.38 -6.29
CA HIS A 600 -21.18 -7.03 -7.69
C HIS A 600 -20.73 -5.61 -7.93
N ASP A 601 -19.75 -5.41 -8.80
CA ASP A 601 -19.11 -4.13 -9.08
C ASP A 601 -19.39 -3.70 -10.53
N LEU A 602 -20.08 -2.59 -10.70
CA LEU A 602 -20.36 -1.97 -11.99
C LEU A 602 -19.60 -0.66 -12.05
N GLU A 603 -18.74 -0.51 -13.04
CA GLU A 603 -17.95 0.70 -13.25
C GLU A 603 -18.11 1.23 -14.69
N GLY A 604 -17.97 2.53 -14.85
CA GLY A 604 -17.88 3.17 -16.15
C GLY A 604 -17.11 4.47 -16.07
N GLY A 605 -16.28 4.73 -17.07
CA GLY A 605 -15.42 5.90 -17.03
C GLY A 605 -14.99 6.42 -18.39
N TYR A 606 -14.48 7.64 -18.37
CA TYR A 606 -13.88 8.33 -19.51
C TYR A 606 -12.47 8.76 -19.15
N ARG A 607 -11.53 8.49 -20.05
CA ARG A 607 -10.11 8.90 -19.93
C ARG A 607 -9.76 9.82 -21.10
N LEU A 608 -9.14 10.94 -20.76
CA LEU A 608 -8.53 11.88 -21.70
C LEU A 608 -7.00 11.91 -21.45
N ASN A 609 -6.23 11.70 -22.51
CA ASN A 609 -4.77 11.80 -22.46
C ASN A 609 -4.31 12.61 -23.69
N ARG A 610 -4.20 13.93 -23.54
CA ARG A 610 -3.97 14.86 -24.67
C ARG A 610 -2.74 15.72 -24.43
N THR A 611 -1.95 15.89 -25.46
CA THR A 611 -0.87 16.91 -25.49
C THR A 611 -1.39 18.18 -26.15
N VAL A 612 -1.26 19.30 -25.41
CA VAL A 612 -1.63 20.64 -25.87
C VAL A 612 -0.39 21.52 -25.70
N ASN A 613 0.12 22.12 -26.79
CA ASN A 613 1.32 22.97 -26.80
C ASN A 613 2.54 22.31 -26.09
N ASN A 614 2.87 21.07 -26.46
CA ASN A 614 3.90 20.24 -25.85
C ASN A 614 3.69 19.90 -24.36
N GLN A 615 2.45 20.04 -23.86
CA GLN A 615 2.12 19.85 -22.47
C GLN A 615 1.04 18.80 -22.29
N VAL A 616 1.22 17.93 -21.31
CA VAL A 616 0.32 16.79 -21.09
C VAL A 616 -0.82 17.18 -20.20
N LEU A 617 -2.03 17.00 -20.72
CA LEU A 617 -3.28 17.02 -19.99
C LEU A 617 -3.80 15.59 -19.84
N ARG A 618 -3.96 15.12 -18.62
CA ARG A 618 -4.64 13.87 -18.30
C ARG A 618 -5.86 14.17 -17.47
N ALA A 619 -6.96 13.51 -17.79
CA ALA A 619 -8.17 13.57 -16.98
C ALA A 619 -8.87 12.20 -17.02
N GLU A 620 -9.45 11.80 -15.90
CA GLU A 620 -10.28 10.61 -15.78
C GLU A 620 -11.51 10.93 -14.93
N ILE A 621 -12.66 10.46 -15.39
CA ILE A 621 -13.89 10.42 -14.61
C ILE A 621 -14.33 8.97 -14.58
N ASN A 622 -14.57 8.44 -13.37
CA ASN A 622 -15.05 7.08 -13.15
C ASN A 622 -16.28 7.10 -12.22
N GLY A 623 -17.37 6.48 -12.66
CA GLY A 623 -18.52 6.18 -11.83
C GLY A 623 -18.46 4.73 -11.40
N PHE A 624 -18.78 4.42 -10.14
CA PHE A 624 -18.83 3.06 -9.62
C PHE A 624 -20.08 2.80 -8.80
N TYR A 625 -20.56 1.54 -8.86
CA TYR A 625 -21.66 1.03 -8.06
C TYR A 625 -21.33 -0.39 -7.59
N MET A 626 -20.92 -0.50 -6.34
CA MET A 626 -20.47 -1.72 -5.67
C MET A 626 -21.60 -2.22 -4.75
N ARG A 627 -22.30 -3.27 -5.14
CA ARG A 627 -23.40 -3.88 -4.37
C ARG A 627 -22.91 -5.15 -3.65
N TYR A 628 -23.11 -5.19 -2.35
CA TYR A 628 -22.68 -6.29 -1.50
C TYR A 628 -23.86 -7.11 -1.00
N ARG A 629 -23.61 -8.41 -0.86
CA ARG A 629 -24.42 -9.36 -0.07
C ARG A 629 -23.56 -9.92 1.04
N ASN A 630 -24.12 -10.01 2.25
CA ASN A 630 -23.44 -10.50 3.45
C ASN A 630 -22.11 -9.79 3.72
N GLN A 631 -22.01 -8.48 3.46
CA GLN A 631 -20.79 -7.73 3.71
C GLN A 631 -20.43 -7.81 5.20
N LEU A 632 -19.20 -8.20 5.52
CA LEU A 632 -18.65 -8.13 6.86
C LEU A 632 -18.28 -6.66 7.17
N VAL A 633 -19.07 -6.03 8.03
CA VAL A 633 -18.94 -4.63 8.41
C VAL A 633 -18.50 -4.52 9.86
N ASN A 634 -17.64 -3.55 10.15
CA ASN A 634 -17.15 -3.33 11.50
C ASN A 634 -18.30 -2.92 12.42
N THR A 635 -18.38 -3.55 13.60
CA THR A 635 -19.36 -3.22 14.64
C THR A 635 -19.00 -1.91 15.36
N GLY A 636 -17.77 -1.44 15.23
CA GLY A 636 -17.17 -0.37 15.99
C GLY A 636 -16.33 -0.87 17.17
N GLN A 637 -16.49 -2.11 17.57
CA GLN A 637 -15.75 -2.74 18.66
C GLN A 637 -14.45 -3.37 18.17
N LEU A 638 -13.48 -3.48 19.07
CA LEU A 638 -12.23 -4.21 18.88
C LEU A 638 -12.17 -5.40 19.85
N ASN A 639 -11.44 -6.43 19.46
CA ASN A 639 -11.03 -7.49 20.36
C ASN A 639 -9.84 -7.06 21.25
N ASP A 640 -9.39 -7.96 22.13
CA ASP A 640 -8.28 -7.73 23.08
C ASP A 640 -6.93 -7.35 22.42
N VAL A 641 -6.81 -7.51 21.10
CA VAL A 641 -5.59 -7.20 20.30
C VAL A 641 -5.79 -6.09 19.28
N GLY A 642 -6.90 -5.33 19.39
CA GLY A 642 -7.16 -4.19 18.52
C GLY A 642 -7.73 -4.54 17.14
N THR A 643 -8.11 -5.79 16.88
CA THR A 643 -8.78 -6.19 15.63
C THR A 643 -10.27 -5.83 15.69
N ALA A 644 -10.78 -5.22 14.64
CA ALA A 644 -12.19 -4.84 14.56
C ALA A 644 -13.11 -6.06 14.51
N LEU A 645 -14.07 -6.12 15.42
CA LEU A 645 -15.15 -7.09 15.41
C LEU A 645 -16.12 -6.77 14.27
N ARG A 646 -16.54 -7.79 13.52
CA ARG A 646 -17.39 -7.64 12.34
C ARG A 646 -18.64 -8.48 12.42
N THR A 647 -19.65 -8.05 11.69
CA THR A 647 -20.91 -8.79 11.50
C THR A 647 -21.37 -8.72 10.04
N ASN A 648 -22.08 -9.71 9.57
CA ASN A 648 -22.63 -9.70 8.21
C ASN A 648 -23.80 -8.74 8.07
N ALA A 649 -23.65 -7.72 7.24
CA ALA A 649 -24.76 -6.90 6.76
C ALA A 649 -25.40 -7.58 5.54
N PRO A 650 -26.72 -7.95 5.58
CA PRO A 650 -27.34 -8.71 4.49
C PRO A 650 -27.25 -8.01 3.13
N ARG A 651 -27.42 -6.70 3.10
CA ARG A 651 -27.37 -5.86 1.89
C ARG A 651 -26.74 -4.52 2.18
N SER A 652 -25.77 -4.15 1.36
CA SER A 652 -25.14 -2.84 1.42
C SER A 652 -24.67 -2.42 0.03
N TYR A 653 -24.31 -1.15 -0.11
CA TYR A 653 -23.71 -0.66 -1.35
C TYR A 653 -22.75 0.50 -1.10
N ARG A 654 -21.79 0.66 -2.03
CA ARG A 654 -20.95 1.83 -2.20
C ARG A 654 -21.15 2.36 -3.61
N ALA A 655 -21.50 3.61 -3.76
CA ALA A 655 -21.70 4.25 -5.07
C ALA A 655 -21.02 5.60 -5.08
N GLY A 656 -20.40 5.97 -6.18
CA GLY A 656 -19.73 7.26 -6.24
C GLY A 656 -19.16 7.61 -7.60
N VAL A 657 -18.59 8.81 -7.64
CA VAL A 657 -17.86 9.34 -8.80
C VAL A 657 -16.48 9.77 -8.35
N GLU A 658 -15.48 9.34 -9.08
CA GLU A 658 -14.07 9.75 -8.94
C GLU A 658 -13.70 10.62 -10.15
N VAL A 659 -13.19 11.81 -9.90
CA VAL A 659 -12.62 12.70 -10.91
C VAL A 659 -11.16 12.90 -10.59
N SER A 660 -10.29 12.71 -11.55
CA SER A 660 -8.86 12.99 -11.39
C SER A 660 -8.29 13.64 -12.64
N GLY A 661 -7.26 14.45 -12.46
CA GLY A 661 -6.57 15.07 -13.57
C GLY A 661 -5.20 15.58 -13.19
N SER A 662 -4.33 15.71 -14.19
CA SER A 662 -3.03 16.37 -14.09
C SER A 662 -2.76 17.19 -15.33
N TYR A 663 -2.21 18.37 -15.12
CA TYR A 663 -1.85 19.29 -16.18
C TYR A 663 -0.58 20.07 -15.84
N ALA A 664 0.33 20.14 -16.77
CA ALA A 664 1.53 20.96 -16.66
C ALA A 664 1.44 22.14 -17.63
N PRO A 665 0.77 23.26 -17.29
CA PRO A 665 0.57 24.39 -18.21
C PRO A 665 1.88 25.08 -18.62
N LEU A 666 2.90 24.95 -17.78
CA LEU A 666 4.23 25.52 -17.99
C LEU A 666 5.29 24.47 -17.63
N ALA A 667 6.47 24.56 -18.21
CA ALA A 667 7.57 23.62 -17.93
C ALA A 667 7.98 23.60 -16.44
N TRP A 668 7.71 24.69 -15.72
CA TRP A 668 8.02 24.86 -14.30
C TRP A 668 6.81 24.68 -13.37
N LEU A 669 5.58 24.44 -13.89
CA LEU A 669 4.36 24.31 -13.10
C LEU A 669 3.60 23.04 -13.47
N SER A 670 3.30 22.20 -12.47
CA SER A 670 2.45 21.02 -12.60
C SER A 670 1.35 21.04 -11.54
N ILE A 671 0.14 20.71 -11.94
CA ILE A 671 -1.03 20.65 -11.06
C ILE A 671 -1.64 19.26 -11.22
N SER A 672 -1.90 18.59 -10.10
CA SER A 672 -2.62 17.33 -10.05
C SER A 672 -3.74 17.43 -9.03
N SER A 673 -4.91 16.90 -9.38
CA SER A 673 -6.10 17.00 -8.53
C SER A 673 -6.93 15.73 -8.63
N ASN A 674 -7.51 15.31 -7.52
CA ASN A 674 -8.56 14.29 -7.52
C ASN A 674 -9.64 14.61 -6.49
N LEU A 675 -10.85 14.15 -6.79
CA LEU A 675 -12.04 14.28 -5.95
C LEU A 675 -12.85 13.00 -6.06
N THR A 676 -13.23 12.44 -4.92
CA THR A 676 -14.19 11.34 -4.81
C THR A 676 -15.40 11.82 -4.04
N LEU A 677 -16.56 11.64 -4.65
CA LEU A 677 -17.85 11.82 -4.00
C LEU A 677 -18.55 10.48 -3.93
N SER A 678 -18.95 10.02 -2.74
CA SER A 678 -19.53 8.69 -2.58
C SER A 678 -20.67 8.66 -1.57
N ARG A 679 -21.55 7.67 -1.75
CA ARG A 679 -22.62 7.30 -0.84
C ARG A 679 -22.47 5.82 -0.51
N ASN A 680 -22.26 5.51 0.80
CA ASN A 680 -21.94 4.18 1.29
C ASN A 680 -22.98 3.79 2.31
N ARG A 681 -23.85 2.78 2.02
CA ARG A 681 -25.04 2.49 2.84
C ARG A 681 -25.19 1.01 3.14
N ILE A 682 -25.58 0.71 4.38
CA ILE A 682 -26.16 -0.57 4.74
C ILE A 682 -27.68 -0.41 4.69
N LEU A 683 -28.35 -1.37 4.06
CA LEU A 683 -29.83 -1.40 4.00
C LEU A 683 -30.33 -2.32 5.09
N ASP A 684 -31.38 -1.88 5.80
CA ASP A 684 -32.01 -2.65 6.88
C ASP A 684 -31.02 -3.03 8.00
N TYR A 685 -30.14 -2.06 8.41
CA TYR A 685 -29.24 -2.24 9.53
C TYR A 685 -30.00 -2.28 10.85
N ARG A 686 -29.81 -3.35 11.63
CA ARG A 686 -30.39 -3.49 12.97
C ARG A 686 -29.28 -3.39 13.99
N ALA A 687 -29.26 -2.31 14.76
CA ALA A 687 -28.28 -2.12 15.81
C ALA A 687 -28.46 -3.17 16.90
N VAL A 688 -27.35 -3.72 17.40
CA VAL A 688 -27.31 -4.57 18.58
C VAL A 688 -26.86 -3.71 19.75
N THR A 689 -27.64 -3.68 20.82
CA THR A 689 -27.30 -3.09 22.13
C THR A 689 -27.33 -4.22 23.17
N TYR A 690 -26.97 -3.93 24.40
CA TYR A 690 -26.98 -4.91 25.48
C TYR A 690 -27.86 -4.42 26.63
N ASP A 691 -28.54 -5.34 27.29
CA ASP A 691 -29.25 -5.05 28.56
C ASP A 691 -28.24 -5.04 29.73
N LYS A 692 -28.74 -4.76 30.94
CA LYS A 692 -27.93 -4.72 32.18
C LYS A 692 -27.24 -6.07 32.52
N ASP A 693 -27.72 -7.17 31.99
CA ASP A 693 -27.19 -8.51 32.18
C ASP A 693 -26.32 -8.95 30.99
N TYR A 694 -25.95 -8.01 30.10
CA TYR A 694 -25.17 -8.20 28.87
C TYR A 694 -25.83 -9.11 27.83
N ASN A 695 -27.16 -9.28 27.86
CA ASN A 695 -27.87 -9.98 26.79
C ASN A 695 -28.02 -9.04 25.57
N PRO A 696 -27.78 -9.55 24.35
CA PRO A 696 -27.90 -8.75 23.15
C PRO A 696 -29.36 -8.41 22.84
N LEU A 697 -29.63 -7.12 22.68
CA LEU A 697 -30.90 -6.58 22.23
C LEU A 697 -30.76 -6.07 20.80
N THR A 698 -31.42 -6.76 19.88
CA THR A 698 -31.43 -6.34 18.46
C THR A 698 -32.60 -5.40 18.22
N ALA A 699 -32.35 -4.27 17.56
CA ALA A 699 -33.41 -3.33 17.19
C ALA A 699 -34.49 -4.04 16.34
N ALA A 700 -35.76 -3.84 16.70
CA ALA A 700 -36.90 -4.47 16.02
C ALA A 700 -36.99 -4.00 14.55
N GLU A 701 -36.73 -2.73 14.28
CA GLU A 701 -36.79 -2.13 12.95
C GLU A 701 -35.39 -1.83 12.40
N GLY A 702 -35.17 -2.18 11.13
CA GLY A 702 -33.95 -1.85 10.42
C GLY A 702 -34.01 -0.46 9.81
N ARG A 703 -32.85 0.20 9.77
CA ARG A 703 -32.68 1.52 9.14
C ARG A 703 -31.62 1.48 8.06
N THR A 704 -31.73 2.38 7.07
CA THR A 704 -30.64 2.59 6.13
C THR A 704 -29.62 3.52 6.74
N THR A 705 -28.40 3.03 7.01
CA THR A 705 -27.33 3.78 7.68
C THR A 705 -26.07 3.85 6.83
N THR A 706 -25.17 4.77 7.18
CA THR A 706 -23.85 4.88 6.55
C THR A 706 -22.93 3.76 7.06
N ILE A 707 -22.18 3.15 6.13
CA ILE A 707 -21.12 2.17 6.48
C ILE A 707 -20.02 2.90 7.26
N SER A 708 -19.57 2.34 8.37
CA SER A 708 -18.47 2.88 9.18
C SER A 708 -17.21 3.12 8.34
N TYR A 709 -16.40 4.11 8.75
CA TYR A 709 -15.13 4.51 8.11
C TYR A 709 -15.22 4.79 6.60
N SER A 710 -16.39 5.24 6.13
CA SER A 710 -16.66 5.49 4.72
C SER A 710 -17.04 6.95 4.49
N PRO A 711 -16.06 7.86 4.35
CA PRO A 711 -16.33 9.27 4.13
C PRO A 711 -17.01 9.49 2.78
N SER A 712 -17.95 10.44 2.73
CA SER A 712 -18.66 10.81 1.49
C SER A 712 -17.80 11.65 0.54
N VAL A 713 -16.76 12.30 1.05
CA VAL A 713 -15.86 13.17 0.28
C VAL A 713 -14.42 12.82 0.62
N VAL A 714 -13.60 12.57 -0.40
CA VAL A 714 -12.13 12.48 -0.31
C VAL A 714 -11.55 13.25 -1.46
N SER A 715 -10.63 14.17 -1.21
CA SER A 715 -9.92 14.88 -2.28
C SER A 715 -8.44 15.07 -1.96
N ALA A 716 -7.63 15.14 -3.02
CA ALA A 716 -6.21 15.44 -2.91
C ALA A 716 -5.77 16.33 -4.08
N HIS A 717 -4.99 17.36 -3.77
CA HIS A 717 -4.53 18.35 -4.73
C HIS A 717 -3.03 18.59 -4.54
N THR A 718 -2.28 18.59 -5.61
CA THR A 718 -0.84 18.88 -5.62
C THR A 718 -0.55 19.98 -6.61
N VAL A 719 0.14 21.02 -6.16
CA VAL A 719 0.75 22.05 -7.01
C VAL A 719 2.25 21.96 -6.86
N GLU A 720 2.96 21.63 -7.92
CA GLU A 720 4.41 21.53 -7.93
C GLU A 720 4.98 22.60 -8.86
N VAL A 721 5.96 23.35 -8.37
CA VAL A 721 6.69 24.37 -9.11
C VAL A 721 8.19 24.06 -9.15
N MET A 722 8.85 24.44 -10.24
CA MET A 722 10.28 24.32 -10.45
C MET A 722 10.86 25.74 -10.71
N PRO A 723 11.07 26.53 -9.64
CA PRO A 723 11.46 27.93 -9.76
C PRO A 723 12.85 28.13 -10.36
N VAL A 724 13.75 27.19 -10.10
CA VAL A 724 15.09 27.14 -10.71
C VAL A 724 15.45 25.71 -11.06
N LYS A 725 16.41 25.52 -11.97
CA LYS A 725 16.87 24.18 -12.37
C LYS A 725 17.29 23.36 -11.14
N GLY A 726 16.75 22.17 -11.00
CA GLY A 726 17.02 21.23 -9.92
C GLY A 726 16.18 21.42 -8.66
N LEU A 727 15.56 22.57 -8.41
CA LEU A 727 14.68 22.80 -7.26
C LEU A 727 13.22 22.56 -7.61
N ARG A 728 12.57 21.65 -6.88
CA ARG A 728 11.13 21.38 -6.96
C ARG A 728 10.48 21.68 -5.61
N ALA A 729 9.39 22.44 -5.63
CA ALA A 729 8.58 22.72 -4.45
C ALA A 729 7.13 22.29 -4.73
N ALA A 730 6.55 21.46 -3.86
CA ALA A 730 5.20 20.97 -4.00
C ALA A 730 4.37 21.25 -2.75
N LEU A 731 3.19 21.80 -2.93
CA LEU A 731 2.14 21.86 -1.92
C LEU A 731 1.16 20.72 -2.16
N LEU A 732 0.90 19.92 -1.10
CA LEU A 732 0.02 18.77 -1.15
C LEU A 732 -1.13 19.02 -0.16
N TYR A 733 -2.34 19.10 -0.68
CA TYR A 733 -3.54 19.36 0.12
C TYR A 733 -4.47 18.15 0.09
N LYS A 734 -4.91 17.71 1.25
CA LYS A 734 -5.80 16.56 1.44
C LYS A 734 -7.03 16.96 2.20
N THR A 735 -8.21 16.48 1.77
CA THR A 735 -9.48 16.62 2.49
C THR A 735 -10.11 15.25 2.66
N VAL A 736 -10.57 14.95 3.87
CA VAL A 736 -11.36 13.76 4.19
C VAL A 736 -12.60 14.19 4.95
N GLY A 737 -13.77 13.78 4.46
CA GLY A 737 -15.07 14.04 5.08
C GLY A 737 -15.27 13.29 6.41
N ARG A 738 -16.35 13.59 7.11
CA ARG A 738 -16.74 12.89 8.33
C ARG A 738 -16.83 11.38 8.11
N GLN A 739 -16.41 10.61 9.10
CA GLN A 739 -16.53 9.15 9.15
C GLN A 739 -17.23 8.75 10.47
N TYR A 740 -18.04 7.70 10.43
CA TYR A 740 -18.63 7.13 11.64
C TYR A 740 -17.76 5.97 12.15
N LEU A 741 -17.69 5.81 13.48
CA LEU A 741 -16.91 4.75 14.12
C LEU A 741 -17.63 3.39 14.07
N ASP A 742 -18.96 3.41 14.04
CA ASP A 742 -19.83 2.24 13.89
C ASP A 742 -20.90 2.47 12.81
N ASN A 743 -21.78 1.50 12.60
CA ASN A 743 -22.82 1.58 11.58
C ASN A 743 -24.14 2.18 12.09
N THR A 744 -24.19 2.76 13.29
CA THR A 744 -25.40 3.39 13.85
C THR A 744 -25.66 4.77 13.25
N GLU A 745 -24.68 5.39 12.58
CA GLU A 745 -24.72 6.75 12.05
C GLU A 745 -24.94 7.81 13.17
N SER A 746 -24.45 7.51 14.39
CA SER A 746 -24.55 8.38 15.54
C SER A 746 -23.53 9.52 15.47
N ALA A 747 -23.97 10.76 15.69
CA ALA A 747 -23.12 11.96 15.57
C ALA A 747 -22.01 12.01 16.63
N ASN A 748 -22.23 11.40 17.80
CA ASN A 748 -21.26 11.32 18.90
C ASN A 748 -20.24 10.17 18.70
N LYS A 749 -20.44 9.27 17.73
CA LYS A 749 -19.54 8.19 17.38
C LYS A 749 -18.92 8.45 16.00
N ALA A 750 -18.19 9.55 15.88
CA ALA A 750 -17.69 10.00 14.58
C ALA A 750 -16.29 10.60 14.66
N ILE A 751 -15.57 10.46 13.56
CA ILE A 751 -14.35 11.20 13.26
C ILE A 751 -14.76 12.44 12.48
N ALA A 752 -14.40 13.62 12.96
CA ALA A 752 -14.67 14.89 12.29
C ALA A 752 -13.96 14.97 10.92
N ALA A 753 -14.54 15.72 10.00
CA ALA A 753 -13.86 16.03 8.73
C ALA A 753 -12.56 16.80 9.00
N TYR A 754 -11.53 16.52 8.22
CA TYR A 754 -10.24 17.17 8.35
C TYR A 754 -9.61 17.55 7.01
N GLN A 755 -8.69 18.52 7.10
CA GLN A 755 -7.91 19.01 5.97
C GLN A 755 -6.46 19.14 6.41
N VAL A 756 -5.53 18.69 5.59
CA VAL A 756 -4.09 18.74 5.85
C VAL A 756 -3.38 19.33 4.64
N LEU A 757 -2.41 20.19 4.89
CA LEU A 757 -1.52 20.77 3.88
C LEU A 757 -0.09 20.41 4.22
N ASP A 758 0.60 19.79 3.27
CA ASP A 758 2.02 19.45 3.38
C ASP A 758 2.86 20.25 2.37
N LEU A 759 4.12 20.49 2.70
CA LEU A 759 5.11 21.10 1.82
C LEU A 759 6.26 20.13 1.58
N ARG A 760 6.58 19.88 0.32
CA ARG A 760 7.72 19.07 -0.08
C ARG A 760 8.67 19.89 -0.94
N LEU A 761 9.94 19.94 -0.53
CA LEU A 761 11.03 20.56 -1.28
C LEU A 761 12.04 19.49 -1.68
N ARG A 762 12.55 19.55 -2.90
CA ARG A 762 13.65 18.70 -3.39
C ARG A 762 14.60 19.54 -4.23
N TYR A 763 15.87 19.43 -3.94
CA TYR A 763 16.93 20.06 -4.71
C TYR A 763 17.91 19.00 -5.19
N THR A 764 18.06 18.89 -6.50
CA THR A 764 18.89 17.89 -7.15
C THR A 764 20.00 18.59 -7.93
N VAL A 765 21.24 18.18 -7.67
CA VAL A 765 22.43 18.64 -8.36
C VAL A 765 23.26 17.46 -8.87
N GLN A 766 24.06 17.68 -9.88
CA GLN A 766 24.94 16.69 -10.51
C GLN A 766 26.41 17.16 -10.43
N PRO A 767 27.09 16.94 -9.29
CA PRO A 767 28.50 17.26 -9.15
C PRO A 767 29.36 16.36 -10.05
N SER A 768 30.56 16.83 -10.43
CA SER A 768 31.44 16.08 -11.34
C SER A 768 31.97 14.76 -10.77
N PHE A 769 31.99 14.57 -9.45
CA PHE A 769 32.52 13.39 -8.77
C PHE A 769 31.44 12.36 -8.35
N MET A 770 30.16 12.66 -8.56
CA MET A 770 29.05 11.74 -8.32
C MET A 770 27.93 11.99 -9.33
N ARG A 771 27.11 10.97 -9.57
CA ARG A 771 26.01 11.05 -10.53
C ARG A 771 24.91 12.04 -10.09
N GLU A 772 24.57 12.03 -8.80
CA GLU A 772 23.49 12.88 -8.28
C GLU A 772 23.61 13.07 -6.77
N LEU A 773 23.41 14.31 -6.31
CA LEU A 773 23.15 14.66 -4.93
C LEU A 773 21.76 15.25 -4.83
N GLU A 774 20.94 14.69 -3.94
CA GLU A 774 19.59 15.15 -3.68
C GLU A 774 19.44 15.61 -2.23
N LEU A 775 18.88 16.79 -2.03
CA LEU A 775 18.44 17.30 -0.74
C LEU A 775 16.92 17.36 -0.74
N GLY A 776 16.29 16.78 0.28
CA GLY A 776 14.85 16.75 0.44
C GLY A 776 14.40 17.35 1.76
N LEU A 777 13.24 18.00 1.78
CA LEU A 777 12.53 18.42 2.98
C LEU A 777 11.04 18.20 2.79
N LEU A 778 10.44 17.47 3.71
CA LEU A 778 8.99 17.29 3.81
C LEU A 778 8.53 17.92 5.12
N VAL A 779 7.62 18.88 5.05
CA VAL A 779 6.93 19.45 6.22
C VAL A 779 5.50 18.97 6.15
N ASN A 780 5.16 18.02 7.02
CA ASN A 780 3.81 17.51 7.15
C ASN A 780 2.97 18.47 7.99
N ASN A 781 1.68 18.57 7.67
CA ASN A 781 0.71 19.38 8.40
C ASN A 781 1.17 20.82 8.62
N LEU A 782 1.53 21.48 7.53
CA LEU A 782 2.08 22.85 7.53
C LEU A 782 1.24 23.85 8.32
N LEU A 783 -0.09 23.69 8.31
CA LEU A 783 -1.04 24.56 9.02
C LEU A 783 -1.21 24.21 10.50
N ASN A 784 -0.49 23.22 11.00
CA ASN A 784 -0.52 22.75 12.41
C ASN A 784 -1.93 22.38 12.90
N ARG A 785 -2.74 21.72 12.05
CA ARG A 785 -4.09 21.28 12.39
C ARG A 785 -4.05 20.09 13.35
N GLU A 786 -4.87 20.11 14.36
CA GLU A 786 -5.16 18.94 15.17
C GLU A 786 -6.27 18.13 14.52
N TYR A 787 -6.00 16.85 14.22
CA TYR A 787 -6.98 15.95 13.61
C TYR A 787 -6.75 14.50 14.05
N VAL A 788 -7.77 13.68 13.86
CA VAL A 788 -7.73 12.23 14.01
C VAL A 788 -8.12 11.57 12.70
N ALA A 789 -7.48 10.46 12.34
CA ALA A 789 -7.73 9.79 11.08
C ALA A 789 -8.38 8.40 11.25
N ASN A 790 -8.36 7.88 12.48
CA ASN A 790 -8.95 6.60 12.85
C ASN A 790 -9.45 6.65 14.31
N GLY A 791 -10.25 5.68 14.71
CA GLY A 791 -10.75 5.53 16.06
C GLY A 791 -11.59 4.27 16.16
N TYR A 792 -12.12 3.98 17.35
CA TYR A 792 -13.08 2.92 17.59
C TYR A 792 -14.05 3.34 18.71
N THR A 793 -15.14 2.60 18.86
CA THR A 793 -16.15 2.85 19.88
C THR A 793 -16.66 1.54 20.44
N TYR A 794 -16.91 1.51 21.71
CA TYR A 794 -17.68 0.44 22.36
C TYR A 794 -18.60 1.02 23.42
N GLY A 795 -19.54 0.22 23.86
CA GLY A 795 -20.46 0.62 24.91
C GLY A 795 -21.02 -0.59 25.62
N TYR A 796 -21.38 -0.37 26.86
CA TYR A 796 -22.06 -1.34 27.72
C TYR A 796 -23.10 -0.62 28.58
N PRO A 797 -24.11 -1.32 29.09
CA PRO A 797 -25.07 -0.71 30.00
C PRO A 797 -24.41 -0.42 31.35
N ASP A 798 -24.75 0.72 31.97
CA ASP A 798 -24.42 0.98 33.37
C ASP A 798 -25.31 0.14 34.32
N ALA A 799 -25.09 0.26 35.61
CA ALA A 799 -25.86 -0.45 36.63
C ALA A 799 -27.40 -0.15 36.59
N SER A 800 -27.79 0.94 35.97
CA SER A 800 -29.21 1.33 35.76
C SER A 800 -29.77 0.85 34.42
N GLY A 801 -28.92 0.20 33.57
CA GLY A 801 -29.30 -0.23 32.25
C GLY A 801 -29.17 0.86 31.16
N GLN A 802 -28.61 2.04 31.47
CA GLN A 802 -28.41 3.10 30.49
C GLN A 802 -27.14 2.83 29.69
N PRO A 803 -27.16 3.05 28.36
CA PRO A 803 -25.99 2.78 27.51
C PRO A 803 -24.88 3.82 27.75
N LEU A 804 -23.73 3.35 28.22
CA LEU A 804 -22.48 4.10 28.23
C LEU A 804 -21.78 3.93 26.87
N THR A 805 -21.14 4.98 26.38
CA THR A 805 -20.38 4.95 25.13
C THR A 805 -18.99 5.49 25.37
N PHE A 806 -18.00 4.77 24.88
CA PHE A 806 -16.59 5.12 24.97
C PHE A 806 -16.00 5.19 23.57
N ASN A 807 -15.48 6.37 23.22
CA ASN A 807 -14.79 6.61 21.97
C ASN A 807 -13.29 6.71 22.21
N TYR A 808 -12.53 6.09 21.35
CA TYR A 808 -11.08 6.16 21.32
C TYR A 808 -10.61 6.58 19.94
N TYR A 809 -9.56 7.37 19.88
CA TYR A 809 -9.09 7.98 18.66
C TYR A 809 -7.60 7.78 18.48
N TYR A 810 -7.13 7.82 17.21
CA TYR A 810 -5.72 7.80 16.85
C TYR A 810 -5.32 9.17 16.29
N PRO A 811 -4.85 10.09 17.16
CA PRO A 811 -4.44 11.43 16.75
C PRO A 811 -3.25 11.38 15.83
N GLN A 812 -3.31 12.16 14.78
CA GLN A 812 -2.18 12.34 13.88
C GLN A 812 -1.33 13.52 14.31
N ALA A 813 -0.04 13.47 13.93
CA ALA A 813 0.94 14.47 14.33
C ALA A 813 0.55 15.87 13.85
N THR A 814 0.77 16.86 14.70
CA THR A 814 0.77 18.26 14.35
C THR A 814 1.94 18.56 13.41
N ARG A 815 2.25 19.84 13.13
CA ARG A 815 3.36 20.18 12.22
C ARG A 815 4.64 19.46 12.61
N ASN A 816 5.23 18.74 11.62
CA ASN A 816 6.47 17.99 11.78
C ASN A 816 7.24 17.97 10.46
N PHE A 817 8.51 17.61 10.50
CA PHE A 817 9.36 17.62 9.31
C PHE A 817 10.21 16.34 9.19
N LEU A 818 10.62 16.05 7.96
CA LEU A 818 11.59 15.04 7.58
C LEU A 818 12.55 15.67 6.56
N ALA A 819 13.84 15.67 6.85
CA ALA A 819 14.88 16.17 5.96
C ALA A 819 15.74 15.01 5.47
N SER A 820 16.05 14.95 4.17
CA SER A 820 16.78 13.84 3.56
C SER A 820 17.97 14.30 2.73
N VAL A 821 18.99 13.44 2.69
CA VAL A 821 20.15 13.55 1.81
C VAL A 821 20.27 12.22 1.05
N GLY A 822 20.28 12.30 -0.28
CA GLY A 822 20.47 11.18 -1.19
C GLY A 822 21.72 11.37 -2.03
N VAL A 823 22.51 10.32 -2.22
CA VAL A 823 23.67 10.30 -3.10
C VAL A 823 23.58 9.12 -4.06
N LYS A 824 23.95 9.34 -5.33
CA LYS A 824 24.01 8.28 -6.36
C LYS A 824 25.36 8.35 -7.08
N PHE A 825 25.98 7.18 -7.23
CA PHE A 825 27.24 6.98 -7.93
C PHE A 825 27.04 6.19 -9.22
#